data_ccbebc478fd922ef0f2af390ee36fa2f
#
_entry.id   ccbebc478fd922ef0f2af390ee36fa2f
#
_cell.length_a   1.000
_cell.length_b   1.000
_cell.length_c   1.000
_cell.angle_alpha   90.00
_cell.angle_beta   90.00
_cell.angle_gamma   90.00
#
_symmetry.space_group_name_H-M   'P 1'
#
loop_
_entity.id
_entity.type
_entity.pdbx_description
1 polymer ?
#
loop_
_entity_poly.entity_id
_entity_poly.type
_entity_poly.pdbx_seq_one_letter_code
_entity_poly.pdbx_strand_id
1 'polypeptide(L)'
;MLFSEVVNYWEKIEKTSSRIEMADLFAELLSKLKREEIKPVIYLSQGLLLPSHYGIELGLGIKLMFEALSFSTGYPVKKIEQLFKQRGDIGLVAAELFSKKLQVSLFEKKLEVIEVYSILNSLAKLSGKGSQEAKLKQLSELLNSSSELEAKYLSRFCIGSMRLGIGEPTIIDSITKLRINQVITSLQAIEYSTEIIPIESFELISNLDEMHLEIKLKTNHDLHFLEAKSCNLISKEGKTPPLKVSKIKEVDGFYILIIEQFKKIMRIPIERAFNLSNDLAKVAEFAIFDYKKIEEFKIELFSPLRPALAERLSSPQEIIEKIGPCAADAKYDGFRLQIHKDGSKVELYSRKLEKVTNAFPEIVEAVKSLKVNRCIFEGEAVGYNSKERKYYPFQITIKRKRKHQIDKMQQELPLHLFVFDLLYLDGFDYSSLPFEQRRRELEQVIQENQTIFHSELKLVSNATELQLFFDKCISKGLEGIIAKDLSSPYIAGAREFAWIKLKKSYGKLADSIDAVIVGYYLGKGQRAEFNFGGLLVAVKNSKTSQLETIAKIGSGFSEEEMKLLEGMLSKLKLNKKPSNVFSNLVPDFWVEPKIVISVTADEISLSPIHTCCWKNNKGFALRFPRMISIRTDKSVEDITSSVEVEKLYFMQFSKTKTK
;
A
#
# COMPACT_ATOMS: atom_id res chain seq x y z
N MET A 1 -21.52 18.62 2.67
CA MET A 1 -22.22 17.37 2.30
C MET A 1 -22.69 16.68 3.57
N LEU A 2 -23.90 16.13 3.55
CA LEU A 2 -24.41 15.33 4.67
C LEU A 2 -23.68 13.97 4.75
N PHE A 3 -23.43 13.50 5.97
CA PHE A 3 -22.81 12.19 6.16
C PHE A 3 -23.67 11.04 5.63
N SER A 4 -25.01 11.19 5.70
CA SER A 4 -25.97 10.26 5.09
C SER A 4 -25.77 10.09 3.57
N GLU A 5 -25.40 11.14 2.86
CA GLU A 5 -25.11 11.07 1.41
C GLU A 5 -23.83 10.28 1.16
N VAL A 6 -22.77 10.49 1.97
CA VAL A 6 -21.49 9.74 1.87
C VAL A 6 -21.73 8.25 2.13
N VAL A 7 -22.44 7.90 3.20
CA VAL A 7 -22.67 6.48 3.53
C VAL A 7 -23.57 5.78 2.51
N ASN A 8 -24.46 6.51 1.81
CA ASN A 8 -25.21 5.97 0.69
C ASN A 8 -24.31 5.56 -0.49
N TYR A 9 -23.25 6.33 -0.79
CA TYR A 9 -22.25 5.93 -1.77
C TYR A 9 -21.46 4.72 -1.28
N TRP A 10 -21.06 4.67 -0.02
CA TRP A 10 -20.37 3.51 0.55
C TRP A 10 -21.22 2.25 0.48
N GLU A 11 -22.53 2.35 0.71
CA GLU A 11 -23.46 1.22 0.58
C GLU A 11 -23.55 0.70 -0.87
N LYS A 12 -23.57 1.59 -1.87
CA LYS A 12 -23.52 1.21 -3.28
C LYS A 12 -22.18 0.53 -3.62
N ILE A 13 -21.07 1.10 -3.17
CA ILE A 13 -19.72 0.55 -3.37
C ILE A 13 -19.59 -0.82 -2.71
N GLU A 14 -20.11 -1.01 -1.49
CA GLU A 14 -20.07 -2.31 -0.81
C GLU A 14 -20.87 -3.39 -1.57
N LYS A 15 -21.92 -3.01 -2.29
CA LYS A 15 -22.78 -3.95 -3.02
C LYS A 15 -22.18 -4.46 -4.33
N THR A 16 -21.32 -3.68 -4.99
CA THR A 16 -20.67 -4.12 -6.24
C THR A 16 -19.38 -4.90 -5.98
N SER A 17 -19.04 -5.82 -6.89
CA SER A 17 -17.76 -6.51 -6.95
C SER A 17 -16.87 -6.00 -8.09
N SER A 18 -17.39 -5.11 -8.94
CA SER A 18 -16.66 -4.52 -10.06
C SER A 18 -15.78 -3.38 -9.57
N ARG A 19 -14.46 -3.52 -9.78
CA ARG A 19 -13.50 -2.45 -9.43
C ARG A 19 -13.74 -1.17 -10.24
N ILE A 20 -14.14 -1.31 -11.49
CA ILE A 20 -14.43 -0.17 -12.37
C ILE A 20 -15.65 0.59 -11.81
N GLU A 21 -16.74 -0.12 -11.51
CA GLU A 21 -17.94 0.48 -10.94
C GLU A 21 -17.68 1.12 -9.56
N MET A 22 -16.84 0.49 -8.72
CA MET A 22 -16.40 1.10 -7.45
C MET A 22 -15.68 2.43 -7.69
N ALA A 23 -14.78 2.47 -8.67
CA ALA A 23 -14.04 3.68 -9.01
C ALA A 23 -14.96 4.77 -9.57
N ASP A 24 -15.98 4.39 -10.35
CA ASP A 24 -16.98 5.30 -10.91
C ASP A 24 -17.85 5.92 -9.82
N LEU A 25 -18.39 5.11 -8.93
CA LEU A 25 -19.18 5.57 -7.79
C LEU A 25 -18.37 6.49 -6.85
N PHE A 26 -17.09 6.15 -6.63
CA PHE A 26 -16.24 6.98 -5.78
C PHE A 26 -15.84 8.29 -6.48
N ALA A 27 -15.59 8.28 -7.79
CA ALA A 27 -15.36 9.48 -8.58
C ALA A 27 -16.59 10.41 -8.57
N GLU A 28 -17.79 9.84 -8.70
CA GLU A 28 -19.06 10.59 -8.59
C GLU A 28 -19.21 11.23 -7.21
N LEU A 29 -18.91 10.49 -6.13
CA LEU A 29 -18.90 11.06 -4.78
C LEU A 29 -17.93 12.23 -4.68
N LEU A 30 -16.67 12.05 -5.11
CA LEU A 30 -15.63 13.09 -5.05
C LEU A 30 -16.02 14.35 -5.84
N SER A 31 -16.71 14.21 -6.98
CA SER A 31 -17.13 15.34 -7.81
C SER A 31 -18.16 16.27 -7.14
N LYS A 32 -18.86 15.78 -6.11
CA LYS A 32 -19.91 16.52 -5.37
C LYS A 32 -19.37 17.18 -4.11
N LEU A 33 -18.11 16.89 -3.72
CA LEU A 33 -17.50 17.39 -2.50
C LEU A 33 -16.94 18.80 -2.69
N LYS A 34 -17.04 19.61 -1.64
CA LYS A 34 -16.27 20.84 -1.50
C LYS A 34 -14.82 20.51 -1.13
N ARG A 35 -13.91 21.46 -1.33
CA ARG A 35 -12.48 21.30 -1.07
C ARG A 35 -12.19 20.79 0.36
N GLU A 36 -12.84 21.37 1.35
CA GLU A 36 -12.67 21.02 2.76
C GLU A 36 -13.20 19.63 3.12
N GLU A 37 -14.06 19.03 2.29
CA GLU A 37 -14.69 17.73 2.51
C GLU A 37 -13.89 16.56 1.92
N ILE A 38 -12.97 16.84 0.96
CA ILE A 38 -12.19 15.80 0.27
C ILE A 38 -11.38 14.96 1.26
N LYS A 39 -10.59 15.60 2.12
CA LYS A 39 -9.74 14.87 3.08
C LYS A 39 -10.55 14.04 4.05
N PRO A 40 -11.57 14.59 4.73
CA PRO A 40 -12.46 13.81 5.58
C PRO A 40 -13.03 12.57 4.91
N VAL A 41 -13.61 12.72 3.71
CA VAL A 41 -14.25 11.61 3.00
C VAL A 41 -13.25 10.53 2.62
N ILE A 42 -12.08 10.89 2.08
CA ILE A 42 -11.07 9.91 1.69
C ILE A 42 -10.52 9.17 2.91
N TYR A 43 -10.14 9.88 3.97
CA TYR A 43 -9.64 9.24 5.18
C TYR A 43 -10.69 8.31 5.81
N LEU A 44 -11.91 8.75 5.97
CA LEU A 44 -12.99 7.92 6.50
C LEU A 44 -13.26 6.69 5.62
N SER A 45 -13.22 6.84 4.28
CA SER A 45 -13.36 5.72 3.36
C SER A 45 -12.24 4.69 3.47
N GLN A 46 -11.03 5.12 3.82
CA GLN A 46 -9.88 4.24 4.08
C GLN A 46 -9.89 3.64 5.50
N GLY A 47 -10.81 4.05 6.37
CA GLY A 47 -10.83 3.67 7.78
C GLY A 47 -9.72 4.35 8.61
N LEU A 48 -9.30 5.54 8.20
CA LEU A 48 -8.23 6.32 8.81
C LEU A 48 -8.74 7.68 9.27
N LEU A 49 -8.10 8.28 10.26
CA LEU A 49 -8.25 9.70 10.58
C LEU A 49 -7.18 10.54 9.87
N LEU A 50 -5.98 10.01 9.83
CA LEU A 50 -4.81 10.57 9.13
C LEU A 50 -3.96 9.41 8.60
N PRO A 51 -3.05 9.66 7.65
CA PRO A 51 -2.04 8.68 7.23
C PRO A 51 -1.28 8.07 8.41
N SER A 52 -0.89 6.80 8.29
CA SER A 52 -0.26 6.02 9.37
C SER A 52 1.01 6.65 9.95
N HIS A 53 1.71 7.46 9.16
CA HIS A 53 2.93 8.13 9.61
C HIS A 53 2.69 9.25 10.63
N TYR A 54 1.48 9.74 10.79
CA TYR A 54 1.15 10.67 11.89
C TYR A 54 1.01 9.95 13.24
N GLY A 55 0.86 8.62 13.25
CA GLY A 55 0.75 7.83 14.47
C GLY A 55 -0.53 8.06 15.27
N ILE A 56 -1.58 8.59 14.63
CA ILE A 56 -2.88 8.86 15.27
C ILE A 56 -3.79 7.66 15.02
N GLU A 57 -4.18 7.00 16.11
CA GLU A 57 -5.14 5.89 16.11
C GLU A 57 -6.33 6.25 16.98
N LEU A 58 -7.54 5.84 16.59
CA LEU A 58 -8.76 6.11 17.37
C LEU A 58 -8.70 5.41 18.75
N GLY A 59 -8.03 4.25 18.81
CA GLY A 59 -7.78 3.51 20.05
C GLY A 59 -9.06 3.01 20.73
N LEU A 60 -10.09 2.66 19.93
CA LEU A 60 -11.34 2.07 20.40
C LEU A 60 -11.31 0.55 20.21
N GLY A 61 -11.48 -0.18 21.31
CA GLY A 61 -11.63 -1.62 21.27
C GLY A 61 -13.09 -2.04 21.04
N ILE A 62 -13.29 -3.30 20.58
CA ILE A 62 -14.62 -3.84 20.31
C ILE A 62 -15.55 -3.81 21.54
N LYS A 63 -14.99 -3.96 22.77
CA LYS A 63 -15.79 -3.91 23.99
C LYS A 63 -16.40 -2.54 24.22
N LEU A 64 -15.61 -1.46 24.04
CA LEU A 64 -16.11 -0.10 24.16
C LEU A 64 -17.19 0.20 23.11
N MET A 65 -17.05 -0.38 21.90
CA MET A 65 -18.08 -0.29 20.86
C MET A 65 -19.39 -0.96 21.27
N PHE A 66 -19.33 -2.12 21.93
CA PHE A 66 -20.53 -2.77 22.47
C PHE A 66 -21.22 -1.91 23.52
N GLU A 67 -20.47 -1.28 24.43
CA GLU A 67 -20.99 -0.36 25.43
C GLU A 67 -21.65 0.87 24.78
N ALA A 68 -20.98 1.48 23.78
CA ALA A 68 -21.52 2.62 23.04
C ALA A 68 -22.85 2.28 22.34
N LEU A 69 -22.93 1.11 21.66
CA LEU A 69 -24.14 0.62 21.06
C LEU A 69 -25.24 0.33 22.10
N SER A 70 -24.86 -0.21 23.27
CA SER A 70 -25.81 -0.45 24.37
C SER A 70 -26.44 0.85 24.87
N PHE A 71 -25.62 1.88 25.10
CA PHE A 71 -26.10 3.22 25.50
C PHE A 71 -27.00 3.86 24.44
N SER A 72 -26.64 3.71 23.16
CA SER A 72 -27.36 4.39 22.07
C SER A 72 -28.66 3.69 21.65
N THR A 73 -28.81 2.39 21.93
CA THR A 73 -29.96 1.60 21.45
C THR A 73 -30.85 1.05 22.57
N GLY A 74 -30.33 1.03 23.82
CA GLY A 74 -31.01 0.45 24.99
C GLY A 74 -30.90 -1.07 25.11
N TYR A 75 -30.24 -1.76 24.17
CA TYR A 75 -30.04 -3.21 24.25
C TYR A 75 -28.90 -3.58 25.20
N PRO A 76 -29.04 -4.67 25.99
CA PRO A 76 -27.95 -5.14 26.86
C PRO A 76 -26.71 -5.55 26.09
N VAL A 77 -25.51 -5.25 26.61
CA VAL A 77 -24.20 -5.61 26.00
C VAL A 77 -24.12 -7.09 25.63
N LYS A 78 -24.61 -7.99 26.51
CA LYS A 78 -24.65 -9.45 26.24
C LYS A 78 -25.38 -9.81 24.94
N LYS A 79 -26.49 -9.13 24.63
CA LYS A 79 -27.25 -9.36 23.40
C LYS A 79 -26.47 -8.87 22.19
N ILE A 80 -25.79 -7.72 22.31
CA ILE A 80 -24.94 -7.16 21.25
C ILE A 80 -23.77 -8.10 20.94
N GLU A 81 -23.12 -8.64 21.97
CA GLU A 81 -22.06 -9.65 21.82
C GLU A 81 -22.57 -10.93 21.12
N GLN A 82 -23.77 -11.41 21.48
CA GLN A 82 -24.36 -12.57 20.81
C GLN A 82 -24.65 -12.31 19.33
N LEU A 83 -25.23 -11.16 19.00
CA LEU A 83 -25.47 -10.76 17.61
C LEU A 83 -24.14 -10.61 16.85
N PHE A 84 -23.12 -10.04 17.48
CA PHE A 84 -21.80 -9.92 16.85
C PHE A 84 -21.16 -11.29 16.58
N LYS A 85 -21.28 -12.25 17.50
CA LYS A 85 -20.81 -13.64 17.27
C LYS A 85 -21.53 -14.31 16.10
N GLN A 86 -22.81 -14.03 15.92
CA GLN A 86 -23.62 -14.58 14.81
C GLN A 86 -23.30 -13.91 13.48
N ARG A 87 -23.23 -12.57 13.44
CA ARG A 87 -23.07 -11.78 12.20
C ARG A 87 -21.60 -11.64 11.78
N GLY A 88 -20.65 -11.63 12.72
CA GLY A 88 -19.23 -11.38 12.47
C GLY A 88 -18.91 -9.95 11.98
N ASP A 89 -19.86 -9.02 12.09
CA ASP A 89 -19.75 -7.64 11.59
C ASP A 89 -20.50 -6.68 12.51
N ILE A 90 -19.75 -5.79 13.18
CA ILE A 90 -20.33 -4.83 14.12
C ILE A 90 -21.21 -3.79 13.43
N GLY A 91 -20.91 -3.45 12.17
CA GLY A 91 -21.74 -2.54 11.40
C GLY A 91 -23.13 -3.12 11.10
N LEU A 92 -23.20 -4.40 10.72
CA LEU A 92 -24.48 -5.08 10.52
C LEU A 92 -25.28 -5.20 11.83
N VAL A 93 -24.58 -5.44 12.94
CA VAL A 93 -25.20 -5.43 14.28
C VAL A 93 -25.73 -4.05 14.61
N ALA A 94 -24.95 -3.00 14.38
CA ALA A 94 -25.38 -1.63 14.60
C ALA A 94 -26.64 -1.31 13.76
N ALA A 95 -26.63 -1.61 12.46
CA ALA A 95 -27.79 -1.39 11.60
C ALA A 95 -29.03 -2.12 12.13
N GLU A 96 -28.93 -3.42 12.48
CA GLU A 96 -30.06 -4.20 13.03
C GLU A 96 -30.60 -3.62 14.33
N LEU A 97 -29.74 -3.12 15.22
CA LEU A 97 -30.14 -2.51 16.49
C LEU A 97 -30.79 -1.15 16.29
N PHE A 98 -30.28 -0.36 15.32
CA PHE A 98 -30.78 0.98 15.03
C PHE A 98 -32.12 0.94 14.30
N SER A 99 -32.38 -0.05 13.46
CA SER A 99 -33.71 -0.26 12.84
C SER A 99 -34.83 -0.58 13.86
N LYS A 100 -34.44 -1.02 15.08
CA LYS A 100 -35.35 -1.44 16.15
C LYS A 100 -35.00 -0.77 17.49
N LYS A 101 -34.57 0.50 17.46
CA LYS A 101 -34.21 1.25 18.67
C LYS A 101 -35.31 1.15 19.73
N LEU A 102 -34.91 0.82 20.96
CA LEU A 102 -35.81 0.87 22.13
C LEU A 102 -35.96 2.31 22.68
N GLN A 103 -34.96 3.15 22.39
CA GLN A 103 -34.93 4.57 22.76
C GLN A 103 -34.90 5.41 21.49
N VAL A 104 -35.85 6.33 21.33
CA VAL A 104 -35.93 7.24 20.19
C VAL A 104 -35.47 8.63 20.65
N SER A 105 -34.57 9.26 19.90
CA SER A 105 -34.20 10.67 20.12
C SER A 105 -35.35 11.58 19.68
N LEU A 106 -35.67 12.60 20.46
CA LEU A 106 -36.67 13.59 20.17
C LEU A 106 -36.26 14.58 19.06
N PHE A 107 -35.00 14.62 18.69
CA PHE A 107 -34.45 15.51 17.67
C PHE A 107 -33.57 14.73 16.71
N GLU A 108 -33.94 14.69 15.43
CA GLU A 108 -33.08 14.21 14.35
C GLU A 108 -32.12 15.34 13.94
N LYS A 109 -30.88 15.23 14.36
CA LYS A 109 -29.80 16.11 13.90
C LYS A 109 -29.19 15.50 12.63
N LYS A 110 -29.23 16.24 11.53
CA LYS A 110 -28.51 15.85 10.30
C LYS A 110 -27.00 16.07 10.52
N LEU A 111 -26.24 15.01 10.41
CA LEU A 111 -24.77 15.06 10.57
C LEU A 111 -24.11 15.50 9.27
N GLU A 112 -23.20 16.48 9.34
CA GLU A 112 -22.31 16.82 8.24
C GLU A 112 -21.01 15.99 8.33
N VAL A 113 -20.42 15.63 7.17
CA VAL A 113 -19.21 14.81 7.12
C VAL A 113 -18.03 15.46 7.87
N ILE A 114 -17.91 16.79 7.81
CA ILE A 114 -16.85 17.54 8.52
C ILE A 114 -17.06 17.45 10.04
N GLU A 115 -18.31 17.54 10.50
CA GLU A 115 -18.63 17.40 11.92
C GLU A 115 -18.29 16.01 12.44
N VAL A 116 -18.71 14.94 11.71
CA VAL A 116 -18.36 13.55 12.06
C VAL A 116 -16.87 13.37 12.13
N TYR A 117 -16.13 13.84 11.13
CA TYR A 117 -14.68 13.75 11.10
C TYR A 117 -14.02 14.52 12.27
N SER A 118 -14.52 15.70 12.61
CA SER A 118 -14.03 16.50 13.74
C SER A 118 -14.24 15.79 15.09
N ILE A 119 -15.43 15.20 15.29
CA ILE A 119 -15.73 14.43 16.52
C ILE A 119 -14.80 13.22 16.63
N LEU A 120 -14.59 12.45 15.55
CA LEU A 120 -13.71 11.30 15.54
C LEU A 120 -12.24 11.70 15.81
N ASN A 121 -11.78 12.83 15.28
CA ASN A 121 -10.46 13.38 15.60
C ASN A 121 -10.34 13.81 17.06
N SER A 122 -11.40 14.37 17.65
CA SER A 122 -11.40 14.72 19.08
C SER A 122 -11.29 13.48 19.95
N LEU A 123 -12.03 12.41 19.60
CA LEU A 123 -11.96 11.10 20.27
C LEU A 123 -10.54 10.51 20.25
N ALA A 124 -9.83 10.62 19.13
CA ALA A 124 -8.46 10.11 19.00
C ALA A 124 -7.45 10.83 19.91
N LYS A 125 -7.70 12.11 20.20
CA LYS A 125 -6.83 12.93 21.06
C LYS A 125 -7.03 12.68 22.57
N LEU A 126 -8.15 12.06 22.96
CA LEU A 126 -8.41 11.76 24.37
C LEU A 126 -7.46 10.66 24.86
N SER A 127 -6.64 10.99 25.88
CA SER A 127 -5.65 10.08 26.47
C SER A 127 -5.57 10.30 28.00
N GLY A 128 -5.01 9.33 28.72
CA GLY A 128 -4.85 9.40 30.18
C GLY A 128 -6.05 8.86 30.97
N LYS A 129 -6.06 9.11 32.28
CA LYS A 129 -7.08 8.63 33.23
C LYS A 129 -8.46 9.24 32.90
N GLY A 130 -9.50 8.42 32.79
CA GLY A 130 -10.86 8.86 32.44
C GLY A 130 -11.12 9.01 30.93
N SER A 131 -10.11 8.81 30.07
CA SER A 131 -10.27 8.94 28.62
C SER A 131 -11.27 7.93 28.03
N GLN A 132 -11.41 6.74 28.60
CA GLN A 132 -12.36 5.74 28.13
C GLN A 132 -13.81 6.15 28.34
N GLU A 133 -14.16 6.71 29.51
CA GLU A 133 -15.51 7.23 29.77
C GLU A 133 -15.83 8.43 28.84
N ALA A 134 -14.87 9.35 28.68
CA ALA A 134 -15.03 10.47 27.77
C ALA A 134 -15.25 10.03 26.33
N LYS A 135 -14.46 9.04 25.86
CA LYS A 135 -14.63 8.41 24.53
C LYS A 135 -16.00 7.75 24.40
N LEU A 136 -16.42 6.99 25.40
CA LEU A 136 -17.72 6.32 25.41
C LEU A 136 -18.86 7.34 25.28
N LYS A 137 -18.81 8.41 26.08
CA LYS A 137 -19.83 9.46 26.06
C LYS A 137 -19.93 10.13 24.68
N GLN A 138 -18.82 10.65 24.13
CA GLN A 138 -18.83 11.31 22.82
C GLN A 138 -19.24 10.38 21.68
N LEU A 139 -18.79 9.10 21.71
CA LEU A 139 -19.18 8.13 20.70
C LEU A 139 -20.68 7.80 20.77
N SER A 140 -21.23 7.67 21.99
CA SER A 140 -22.66 7.42 22.18
C SER A 140 -23.52 8.60 21.71
N GLU A 141 -23.08 9.84 21.95
CA GLU A 141 -23.72 11.05 21.46
C GLU A 141 -23.75 11.09 19.93
N LEU A 142 -22.62 10.78 19.28
CA LEU A 142 -22.51 10.69 17.81
C LEU A 142 -23.45 9.62 17.25
N LEU A 143 -23.46 8.43 17.86
CA LEU A 143 -24.35 7.33 17.47
C LEU A 143 -25.82 7.68 17.68
N ASN A 144 -26.17 8.37 18.77
CA ASN A 144 -27.55 8.79 19.02
C ASN A 144 -28.12 9.69 17.92
N SER A 145 -27.26 10.50 17.31
CA SER A 145 -27.60 11.39 16.20
C SER A 145 -27.55 10.70 14.83
N SER A 146 -27.22 9.41 14.76
CA SER A 146 -26.98 8.69 13.50
C SER A 146 -28.21 7.90 13.06
N SER A 147 -28.45 7.85 11.76
CA SER A 147 -29.35 6.88 11.12
C SER A 147 -28.79 5.46 11.19
N GLU A 148 -29.63 4.48 10.81
CA GLU A 148 -29.24 3.07 10.73
C GLU A 148 -27.96 2.86 9.89
N LEU A 149 -27.92 3.46 8.69
CA LEU A 149 -26.80 3.32 7.77
C LEU A 149 -25.54 4.06 8.25
N GLU A 150 -25.69 5.23 8.84
CA GLU A 150 -24.61 5.97 9.44
C GLU A 150 -23.99 5.21 10.62
N ALA A 151 -24.81 4.65 11.51
CA ALA A 151 -24.37 3.82 12.63
C ALA A 151 -23.62 2.56 12.17
N LYS A 152 -24.02 1.95 11.04
CA LYS A 152 -23.31 0.84 10.41
C LYS A 152 -21.86 1.20 10.11
N TYR A 153 -21.63 2.29 9.40
CA TYR A 153 -20.29 2.67 8.96
C TYR A 153 -19.45 3.32 10.05
N LEU A 154 -20.07 4.09 10.96
CA LEU A 154 -19.38 4.60 12.16
C LEU A 154 -18.86 3.46 13.04
N SER A 155 -19.70 2.44 13.29
CA SER A 155 -19.28 1.28 14.09
C SER A 155 -18.12 0.52 13.45
N ARG A 156 -18.13 0.35 12.13
CA ARG A 156 -17.03 -0.27 11.38
C ARG A 156 -15.76 0.58 11.41
N PHE A 157 -15.90 1.89 11.23
CA PHE A 157 -14.79 2.83 11.30
C PHE A 157 -14.10 2.76 12.67
N CYS A 158 -14.87 2.80 13.75
CA CYS A 158 -14.35 2.79 15.12
C CYS A 158 -13.51 1.55 15.46
N ILE A 159 -13.77 0.40 14.82
CA ILE A 159 -12.97 -0.81 15.00
C ILE A 159 -11.92 -1.03 13.88
N GLY A 160 -11.73 -0.04 13.00
CA GLY A 160 -10.75 -0.09 11.91
C GLY A 160 -11.07 -1.06 10.77
N SER A 161 -12.37 -1.31 10.49
CA SER A 161 -12.79 -2.28 9.46
C SER A 161 -13.97 -1.76 8.65
N MET A 162 -13.72 -0.87 7.68
CA MET A 162 -14.76 -0.25 6.83
C MET A 162 -15.47 -1.24 5.90
N ARG A 163 -14.76 -2.25 5.42
CA ARG A 163 -15.29 -3.32 4.54
C ARG A 163 -15.89 -2.84 3.22
N LEU A 164 -15.42 -1.70 2.70
CA LEU A 164 -15.90 -1.15 1.43
C LEU A 164 -15.39 -1.92 0.20
N GLY A 165 -14.25 -2.60 0.33
CA GLY A 165 -13.60 -3.29 -0.79
C GLY A 165 -12.81 -2.37 -1.71
N ILE A 166 -12.70 -1.07 -1.41
CA ILE A 166 -11.86 -0.12 -2.11
C ILE A 166 -10.48 -0.04 -1.47
N GLY A 167 -9.43 -0.05 -2.29
CA GLY A 167 -8.05 0.17 -1.87
C GLY A 167 -7.47 1.44 -2.51
N GLU A 168 -6.23 1.77 -2.16
CA GLU A 168 -5.50 2.92 -2.72
C GLU A 168 -5.55 2.96 -4.26
N PRO A 169 -5.31 1.85 -4.99
CA PRO A 169 -5.37 1.87 -6.45
C PRO A 169 -6.76 2.26 -7.01
N THR A 170 -7.85 1.85 -6.34
CA THR A 170 -9.22 2.19 -6.75
C THR A 170 -9.50 3.68 -6.53
N ILE A 171 -9.01 4.25 -5.42
CA ILE A 171 -9.15 5.69 -5.14
C ILE A 171 -8.32 6.52 -6.13
N ILE A 172 -7.10 6.08 -6.46
CA ILE A 172 -6.28 6.72 -7.50
C ILE A 172 -6.98 6.67 -8.86
N ASP A 173 -7.59 5.55 -9.24
CA ASP A 173 -8.39 5.41 -10.46
C ASP A 173 -9.56 6.39 -10.47
N SER A 174 -10.24 6.58 -9.33
CA SER A 174 -11.35 7.54 -9.18
C SER A 174 -10.90 8.99 -9.35
N ILE A 175 -9.79 9.37 -8.71
CA ILE A 175 -9.18 10.70 -8.85
C ILE A 175 -8.76 10.95 -10.30
N THR A 176 -8.11 9.95 -10.91
CA THR A 176 -7.68 10.03 -12.32
C THR A 176 -8.86 10.23 -13.25
N LYS A 177 -9.95 9.47 -13.06
CA LYS A 177 -11.17 9.58 -13.85
C LYS A 177 -11.81 10.96 -13.71
N LEU A 178 -11.90 11.47 -12.48
CA LEU A 178 -12.41 12.81 -12.24
C LEU A 178 -11.56 13.88 -12.94
N ARG A 179 -10.24 13.75 -12.85
CA ARG A 179 -9.32 14.66 -13.54
C ARG A 179 -9.45 14.61 -15.07
N ILE A 180 -9.56 13.42 -15.63
CA ILE A 180 -9.82 13.22 -17.06
C ILE A 180 -11.12 13.95 -17.47
N ASN A 181 -12.20 13.75 -16.72
CA ASN A 181 -13.48 14.41 -17.00
C ASN A 181 -13.34 15.94 -16.95
N GLN A 182 -12.62 16.49 -15.96
CA GLN A 182 -12.38 17.93 -15.89
C GLN A 182 -11.65 18.47 -17.14
N VAL A 183 -10.60 17.77 -17.58
CA VAL A 183 -9.84 18.17 -18.77
C VAL A 183 -10.69 18.13 -20.03
N ILE A 184 -11.35 16.99 -20.29
CA ILE A 184 -12.10 16.79 -21.54
C ILE A 184 -13.40 17.59 -21.61
N THR A 185 -13.98 18.02 -20.48
CA THR A 185 -15.18 18.88 -20.46
C THR A 185 -14.87 20.37 -20.56
N SER A 186 -13.61 20.76 -20.45
CA SER A 186 -13.19 22.18 -20.47
C SER A 186 -11.99 22.44 -21.40
N LEU A 187 -11.81 21.61 -22.41
CA LEU A 187 -10.70 21.69 -23.37
C LEU A 187 -10.71 23.02 -24.13
N GLN A 188 -9.55 23.65 -24.28
CA GLN A 188 -9.38 24.96 -24.93
C GLN A 188 -8.36 24.95 -26.05
N ALA A 189 -7.28 24.20 -25.93
CA ALA A 189 -6.19 24.21 -26.89
C ALA A 189 -5.38 22.90 -26.85
N ILE A 190 -4.59 22.70 -27.92
CA ILE A 190 -3.51 21.71 -27.97
C ILE A 190 -2.18 22.45 -27.95
N GLU A 191 -1.24 22.01 -27.15
CA GLU A 191 0.13 22.52 -27.15
C GLU A 191 1.08 21.49 -27.76
N TYR A 192 1.82 21.87 -28.74
CA TYR A 192 2.88 21.08 -29.38
C TYR A 192 4.17 21.86 -29.44
N SER A 193 5.23 21.37 -28.83
CA SER A 193 6.49 22.10 -28.67
C SER A 193 6.27 23.49 -28.00
N THR A 194 6.35 24.56 -28.70
CA THR A 194 6.09 25.94 -28.24
C THR A 194 4.82 26.57 -28.84
N GLU A 195 4.14 25.86 -29.71
CA GLU A 195 2.94 26.33 -30.40
C GLU A 195 1.67 25.94 -29.63
N ILE A 196 0.76 26.89 -29.46
CA ILE A 196 -0.56 26.70 -28.87
C ILE A 196 -1.62 26.79 -29.95
N ILE A 197 -2.30 25.69 -30.21
CA ILE A 197 -3.35 25.57 -31.24
C ILE A 197 -4.70 25.67 -30.56
N PRO A 198 -5.46 26.75 -30.76
CA PRO A 198 -6.77 26.93 -30.16
C PRO A 198 -7.81 25.94 -30.75
N ILE A 199 -8.73 25.49 -29.91
CA ILE A 199 -9.85 24.63 -30.30
C ILE A 199 -11.13 25.46 -30.26
N GLU A 200 -11.88 25.47 -31.37
CA GLU A 200 -13.16 26.17 -31.49
C GLU A 200 -14.30 25.42 -30.83
N SER A 201 -14.33 24.11 -31.04
CA SER A 201 -15.29 23.20 -30.43
C SER A 201 -14.72 21.78 -30.31
N PHE A 202 -15.24 21.01 -29.39
CA PHE A 202 -14.85 19.60 -29.21
C PHE A 202 -16.02 18.76 -28.79
N GLU A 203 -15.96 17.47 -29.10
CA GLU A 203 -16.90 16.45 -28.68
C GLU A 203 -16.12 15.17 -28.31
N LEU A 204 -16.47 14.56 -27.21
CA LEU A 204 -15.94 13.24 -26.83
C LEU A 204 -16.75 12.18 -27.59
N ILE A 205 -16.10 11.46 -28.52
CA ILE A 205 -16.78 10.43 -29.33
C ILE A 205 -16.97 9.15 -28.52
N SER A 206 -15.95 8.76 -27.76
CA SER A 206 -15.99 7.55 -26.95
C SER A 206 -15.10 7.67 -25.73
N ASN A 207 -15.65 7.30 -24.58
CA ASN A 207 -14.89 7.05 -23.37
C ASN A 207 -14.40 5.60 -23.49
N LEU A 208 -13.48 5.36 -24.40
CA LEU A 208 -12.96 4.04 -24.67
C LEU A 208 -12.17 3.54 -23.47
N ASP A 209 -12.15 2.25 -23.38
CA ASP A 209 -11.40 1.43 -22.44
C ASP A 209 -10.07 2.06 -21.99
N GLU A 210 -9.33 1.40 -21.13
CA GLU A 210 -8.07 1.91 -20.53
C GLU A 210 -6.99 2.28 -21.54
N MET A 211 -7.20 2.03 -22.86
CA MET A 211 -6.17 2.08 -23.89
C MET A 211 -6.23 3.34 -24.77
N HIS A 212 -7.38 3.85 -25.15
CA HIS A 212 -7.51 4.93 -26.12
C HIS A 212 -8.55 5.96 -25.70
N LEU A 213 -8.33 7.23 -26.10
CA LEU A 213 -9.29 8.31 -26.04
C LEU A 213 -9.51 8.86 -27.45
N GLU A 214 -10.76 8.95 -27.91
CA GLU A 214 -11.11 9.60 -29.17
C GLU A 214 -11.78 10.94 -28.92
N ILE A 215 -11.15 12.02 -29.37
CA ILE A 215 -11.66 13.38 -29.26
C ILE A 215 -11.92 13.91 -30.67
N LYS A 216 -13.15 14.32 -30.95
CA LYS A 216 -13.53 15.09 -32.13
C LYS A 216 -13.40 16.57 -31.79
N LEU A 217 -12.65 17.31 -32.58
CA LEU A 217 -12.44 18.73 -32.33
C LEU A 217 -12.42 19.53 -33.64
N LYS A 218 -12.75 20.82 -33.54
CA LYS A 218 -12.70 21.78 -34.62
C LYS A 218 -11.67 22.83 -34.32
N THR A 219 -10.80 23.09 -35.30
CA THR A 219 -9.78 24.13 -35.26
C THR A 219 -9.51 24.62 -36.69
N ASN A 220 -9.01 25.83 -36.84
CA ASN A 220 -8.57 26.38 -38.13
C ASN A 220 -7.14 25.98 -38.53
N HIS A 221 -6.49 25.14 -37.71
CA HIS A 221 -5.13 24.64 -37.95
C HIS A 221 -5.17 23.21 -38.47
N ASP A 222 -4.26 22.89 -39.39
CA ASP A 222 -4.03 21.50 -39.80
C ASP A 222 -3.37 20.73 -38.66
N LEU A 223 -3.98 19.62 -38.23
CA LEU A 223 -3.49 18.79 -37.13
C LEU A 223 -2.77 17.53 -37.60
N HIS A 224 -2.73 17.21 -38.89
CA HIS A 224 -2.13 15.96 -39.38
C HIS A 224 -0.65 15.80 -38.99
N PHE A 225 0.06 16.90 -38.79
CA PHE A 225 1.47 16.88 -38.33
C PHE A 225 1.66 16.30 -36.92
N LEU A 226 0.59 16.22 -36.10
CA LEU A 226 0.64 15.64 -34.75
C LEU A 226 0.60 14.10 -34.75
N GLU A 227 0.30 13.46 -35.88
CA GLU A 227 0.23 11.99 -35.95
C GLU A 227 1.58 11.38 -35.57
N ALA A 228 1.53 10.36 -34.71
CA ALA A 228 2.68 9.69 -34.08
C ALA A 228 3.54 10.58 -33.15
N LYS A 229 3.15 11.83 -32.89
CA LYS A 229 3.85 12.76 -31.99
C LYS A 229 3.14 12.90 -30.65
N SER A 230 3.81 13.55 -29.71
CA SER A 230 3.25 13.85 -28.39
C SER A 230 2.87 15.30 -28.28
N CYS A 231 1.68 15.57 -27.75
CA CYS A 231 1.17 16.90 -27.48
C CYS A 231 0.55 16.97 -26.07
N ASN A 232 0.26 18.16 -25.60
CA ASN A 232 -0.47 18.38 -24.35
C ASN A 232 -1.85 18.95 -24.65
N LEU A 233 -2.87 18.52 -23.93
CA LEU A 233 -4.18 19.14 -23.95
C LEU A 233 -4.23 20.24 -22.89
N ILE A 234 -4.67 21.43 -23.27
CA ILE A 234 -4.87 22.56 -22.37
C ILE A 234 -6.37 22.72 -22.12
N SER A 235 -6.74 22.80 -20.86
CA SER A 235 -8.11 23.02 -20.39
C SER A 235 -8.15 24.20 -19.42
N LYS A 236 -9.35 24.63 -19.01
CA LYS A 236 -9.53 25.64 -17.95
C LYS A 236 -8.90 25.18 -16.63
N GLU A 237 -8.84 23.87 -16.41
CA GLU A 237 -8.37 23.23 -15.18
C GLU A 237 -6.85 22.88 -15.24
N GLY A 238 -6.13 23.33 -16.26
CA GLY A 238 -4.70 23.12 -16.45
C GLY A 238 -4.34 22.23 -17.62
N LYS A 239 -3.07 21.86 -17.71
CA LYS A 239 -2.46 21.12 -18.82
C LYS A 239 -2.32 19.64 -18.48
N THR A 240 -2.41 18.76 -19.50
CA THR A 240 -2.09 17.34 -19.33
C THR A 240 -0.58 17.08 -19.38
N PRO A 241 -0.11 15.92 -18.88
CA PRO A 241 1.17 15.37 -19.30
C PRO A 241 1.23 15.21 -20.85
N PRO A 242 2.44 15.03 -21.44
CA PRO A 242 2.57 14.73 -22.87
C PRO A 242 1.81 13.45 -23.26
N LEU A 243 0.93 13.57 -24.25
CA LEU A 243 0.05 12.52 -24.74
C LEU A 243 0.43 12.14 -26.16
N LYS A 244 0.62 10.86 -26.46
CA LYS A 244 0.94 10.40 -27.80
C LYS A 244 -0.33 10.27 -28.64
N VAL A 245 -0.40 11.02 -29.74
CA VAL A 245 -1.44 10.89 -30.76
C VAL A 245 -1.06 9.74 -31.68
N SER A 246 -1.86 8.68 -31.70
CA SER A 246 -1.57 7.52 -32.56
C SER A 246 -2.10 7.68 -33.99
N LYS A 247 -3.24 8.35 -34.12
CA LYS A 247 -3.89 8.56 -35.43
C LYS A 247 -4.74 9.81 -35.41
N ILE A 248 -4.80 10.44 -36.59
CA ILE A 248 -5.68 11.56 -36.85
C ILE A 248 -6.57 11.23 -38.06
N LYS A 249 -7.84 11.54 -37.97
CA LYS A 249 -8.80 11.42 -39.07
C LYS A 249 -9.49 12.76 -39.24
N GLU A 250 -9.70 13.21 -40.49
CA GLU A 250 -10.53 14.37 -40.79
C GLU A 250 -11.89 13.89 -41.35
N VAL A 251 -12.97 14.35 -40.72
CA VAL A 251 -14.34 14.00 -41.12
C VAL A 251 -15.21 15.25 -41.02
N ASP A 252 -15.81 15.67 -42.13
CA ASP A 252 -16.76 16.82 -42.21
C ASP A 252 -16.21 18.13 -41.58
N GLY A 253 -14.91 18.40 -41.78
CA GLY A 253 -14.26 19.58 -41.24
C GLY A 253 -13.94 19.54 -39.75
N PHE A 254 -13.96 18.35 -39.18
CA PHE A 254 -13.52 18.06 -37.80
C PHE A 254 -12.32 17.11 -37.83
N TYR A 255 -11.41 17.25 -36.85
CA TYR A 255 -10.33 16.32 -36.59
C TYR A 255 -10.74 15.35 -35.49
N ILE A 256 -10.51 14.07 -35.72
CA ILE A 256 -10.66 13.02 -34.70
C ILE A 256 -9.25 12.58 -34.29
N LEU A 257 -8.84 12.92 -33.08
CA LEU A 257 -7.58 12.51 -32.49
C LEU A 257 -7.77 11.22 -31.67
N ILE A 258 -6.95 10.20 -31.97
CA ILE A 258 -6.86 8.96 -31.20
C ILE A 258 -5.60 9.03 -30.34
N ILE A 259 -5.78 9.10 -29.03
CA ILE A 259 -4.70 9.25 -28.04
C ILE A 259 -4.51 7.93 -27.32
N GLU A 260 -3.28 7.39 -27.37
CA GLU A 260 -2.93 6.12 -26.73
C GLU A 260 -2.67 6.29 -25.23
N GLN A 261 -3.00 5.24 -24.47
CA GLN A 261 -2.70 5.09 -23.03
C GLN A 261 -3.10 6.31 -22.17
N PHE A 262 -4.13 7.06 -22.60
CA PHE A 262 -4.52 8.32 -21.98
C PHE A 262 -4.72 8.21 -20.47
N LYS A 263 -5.53 7.24 -20.02
CA LYS A 263 -5.80 7.02 -18.59
C LYS A 263 -4.52 6.70 -17.82
N LYS A 264 -3.64 5.86 -18.39
CA LYS A 264 -2.38 5.50 -17.77
C LYS A 264 -1.47 6.72 -17.59
N ILE A 265 -1.34 7.55 -18.63
CA ILE A 265 -0.49 8.76 -18.61
C ILE A 265 -1.04 9.76 -17.58
N MET A 266 -2.35 10.00 -17.56
CA MET A 266 -2.99 10.89 -16.60
C MET A 266 -2.87 10.41 -15.13
N ARG A 267 -2.73 9.11 -14.92
CA ARG A 267 -2.55 8.50 -13.61
C ARG A 267 -1.14 8.71 -13.03
N ILE A 268 -0.10 8.72 -13.88
CA ILE A 268 1.31 8.75 -13.44
C ILE A 268 1.62 9.91 -12.48
N PRO A 269 1.29 11.18 -12.74
CA PRO A 269 1.58 12.28 -11.81
C PRO A 269 0.87 12.14 -10.46
N ILE A 270 -0.37 11.66 -10.46
CA ILE A 270 -1.17 11.44 -9.24
C ILE A 270 -0.55 10.33 -8.40
N GLU A 271 -0.18 9.22 -9.03
CA GLU A 271 0.47 8.09 -8.36
C GLU A 271 1.86 8.46 -7.83
N ARG A 272 2.64 9.24 -8.61
CA ARG A 272 3.93 9.78 -8.17
C ARG A 272 3.77 10.67 -6.92
N ALA A 273 2.83 11.62 -6.91
CA ALA A 273 2.58 12.48 -5.77
C ALA A 273 2.18 11.67 -4.52
N PHE A 274 1.37 10.63 -4.70
CA PHE A 274 1.00 9.71 -3.62
C PHE A 274 2.22 8.91 -3.12
N ASN A 275 3.06 8.39 -4.00
CA ASN A 275 4.25 7.65 -3.61
C ASN A 275 5.28 8.51 -2.86
N LEU A 276 5.31 9.82 -3.13
CA LEU A 276 6.19 10.77 -2.45
C LEU A 276 5.64 11.26 -1.09
N SER A 277 4.31 11.22 -0.87
CA SER A 277 3.69 11.78 0.34
C SER A 277 3.04 10.76 1.25
N ASN A 278 2.71 9.60 0.73
CA ASN A 278 1.85 8.60 1.39
C ASN A 278 0.55 9.21 1.97
N ASP A 279 0.04 10.27 1.35
CA ASP A 279 -1.19 10.96 1.74
C ASP A 279 -2.13 11.12 0.55
N LEU A 280 -2.99 10.12 0.37
CA LEU A 280 -3.92 10.06 -0.77
C LEU A 280 -4.97 11.17 -0.74
N ALA A 281 -5.36 11.61 0.46
CA ALA A 281 -6.35 12.67 0.61
C ALA A 281 -5.79 14.05 0.25
N LYS A 282 -4.51 14.33 0.60
CA LYS A 282 -3.78 15.52 0.16
C LYS A 282 -3.62 15.53 -1.37
N VAL A 283 -3.24 14.39 -1.92
CA VAL A 283 -3.08 14.23 -3.39
C VAL A 283 -4.41 14.44 -4.12
N ALA A 284 -5.50 13.88 -3.60
CA ALA A 284 -6.83 14.08 -4.19
C ALA A 284 -7.26 15.54 -4.15
N GLU A 285 -7.08 16.24 -3.02
CA GLU A 285 -7.38 17.66 -2.94
C GLU A 285 -6.64 18.46 -4.02
N PHE A 286 -5.34 18.20 -4.18
CA PHE A 286 -4.53 18.88 -5.19
C PHE A 286 -4.94 18.50 -6.61
N ALA A 287 -5.16 17.22 -6.89
CA ALA A 287 -5.53 16.74 -8.21
C ALA A 287 -6.87 17.32 -8.70
N ILE A 288 -7.81 17.57 -7.77
CA ILE A 288 -9.16 18.05 -8.09
C ILE A 288 -9.20 19.58 -8.17
N PHE A 289 -8.53 20.30 -7.27
CA PHE A 289 -8.70 21.74 -7.11
C PHE A 289 -7.47 22.58 -7.46
N ASP A 290 -6.28 21.98 -7.59
CA ASP A 290 -5.03 22.70 -7.84
C ASP A 290 -3.98 21.76 -8.46
N TYR A 291 -4.24 21.35 -9.70
CA TYR A 291 -3.43 20.32 -10.35
C TYR A 291 -1.96 20.71 -10.53
N LYS A 292 -1.66 22.01 -10.59
CA LYS A 292 -0.27 22.51 -10.64
C LYS A 292 0.56 22.00 -9.46
N LYS A 293 -0.05 21.84 -8.27
CA LYS A 293 0.63 21.25 -7.11
C LYS A 293 0.93 19.76 -7.26
N ILE A 294 0.24 19.04 -8.15
CA ILE A 294 0.58 17.65 -8.49
C ILE A 294 1.81 17.61 -9.39
N GLU A 295 1.89 18.51 -10.37
CA GLU A 295 3.04 18.62 -11.29
C GLU A 295 4.33 19.03 -10.55
N GLU A 296 4.21 20.00 -9.64
CA GLU A 296 5.31 20.52 -8.82
C GLU A 296 5.54 19.76 -7.51
N PHE A 297 4.92 18.59 -7.32
CA PHE A 297 4.95 17.87 -6.07
C PHE A 297 6.37 17.43 -5.68
N LYS A 298 6.82 17.81 -4.48
CA LYS A 298 8.19 17.58 -3.98
C LYS A 298 8.16 16.75 -2.69
N ILE A 299 9.29 16.16 -2.38
CA ILE A 299 9.54 15.49 -1.09
C ILE A 299 9.44 16.50 0.06
N GLU A 300 8.75 16.08 1.12
CA GLU A 300 8.58 16.85 2.35
C GLU A 300 9.15 16.07 3.54
N LEU A 301 9.88 16.78 4.42
CA LEU A 301 10.32 16.19 5.69
C LEU A 301 9.13 15.75 6.53
N PHE A 302 9.27 14.61 7.19
CA PHE A 302 8.24 13.99 8.04
C PHE A 302 6.99 13.50 7.32
N SER A 303 7.04 13.48 5.98
CA SER A 303 6.09 12.79 5.10
C SER A 303 6.84 11.67 4.38
N PRO A 304 6.78 10.42 4.87
CA PRO A 304 7.65 9.35 4.36
C PRO A 304 7.23 8.92 2.96
N LEU A 305 8.25 8.72 2.12
CA LEU A 305 8.08 8.19 0.77
C LEU A 305 7.77 6.70 0.81
N ARG A 306 7.00 6.22 -0.13
CA ARG A 306 6.83 4.78 -0.32
C ARG A 306 8.17 4.14 -0.72
N PRO A 307 8.57 3.03 -0.07
CA PRO A 307 9.86 2.43 -0.33
C PRO A 307 9.96 1.84 -1.74
N ALA A 308 11.10 2.04 -2.40
CA ALA A 308 11.41 1.32 -3.63
C ALA A 308 11.50 -0.19 -3.33
N LEU A 309 10.97 -1.01 -4.25
CA LEU A 309 10.89 -2.46 -4.11
C LEU A 309 11.85 -3.13 -5.11
N ALA A 310 12.58 -4.16 -4.67
CA ALA A 310 13.48 -4.90 -5.53
C ALA A 310 12.75 -6.02 -6.28
N GLU A 311 12.98 -6.11 -7.59
CA GLU A 311 12.66 -7.28 -8.39
C GLU A 311 13.52 -8.48 -7.96
N ARG A 312 13.19 -9.66 -8.43
CA ARG A 312 13.94 -10.87 -8.15
C ARG A 312 14.44 -11.53 -9.42
N LEU A 313 15.73 -11.85 -9.44
CA LEU A 313 16.31 -12.75 -10.43
C LEU A 313 17.02 -13.92 -9.71
N SER A 314 17.29 -14.97 -10.45
CA SER A 314 17.71 -16.25 -9.93
C SER A 314 19.22 -16.47 -9.98
N SER A 315 19.90 -15.70 -10.81
CA SER A 315 21.34 -15.85 -11.03
C SER A 315 22.04 -14.51 -11.27
N PRO A 316 23.33 -14.42 -10.95
CA PRO A 316 24.16 -13.27 -11.30
C PRO A 316 24.19 -12.97 -12.80
N GLN A 317 24.16 -14.01 -13.63
CA GLN A 317 24.15 -13.87 -15.08
C GLN A 317 22.93 -13.09 -15.57
N GLU A 318 21.72 -13.50 -15.14
CA GLU A 318 20.48 -12.79 -15.47
C GLU A 318 20.48 -11.33 -15.00
N ILE A 319 21.09 -11.05 -13.87
CA ILE A 319 21.18 -9.67 -13.34
C ILE A 319 22.05 -8.80 -14.25
N ILE A 320 23.25 -9.28 -14.60
CA ILE A 320 24.17 -8.52 -15.47
C ILE A 320 23.59 -8.35 -16.88
N GLU A 321 22.93 -9.37 -17.43
CA GLU A 321 22.22 -9.26 -18.71
C GLU A 321 21.09 -8.22 -18.66
N LYS A 322 20.46 -8.04 -17.50
CA LYS A 322 19.31 -7.13 -17.34
C LYS A 322 19.71 -5.68 -17.12
N ILE A 323 20.70 -5.41 -16.26
CA ILE A 323 21.06 -4.05 -15.84
C ILE A 323 22.53 -3.68 -16.13
N GLY A 324 23.31 -4.59 -16.69
CA GLY A 324 24.74 -4.36 -16.94
C GLY A 324 25.58 -4.24 -15.68
N PRO A 325 26.70 -3.50 -15.73
CA PRO A 325 27.50 -3.15 -14.56
C PRO A 325 26.64 -2.48 -13.50
N CYS A 326 26.77 -2.92 -12.24
CA CYS A 326 25.86 -2.49 -11.19
C CYS A 326 26.57 -2.38 -9.82
N ALA A 327 25.90 -1.78 -8.87
CA ALA A 327 26.28 -1.79 -7.47
C ALA A 327 25.65 -2.99 -6.77
N ALA A 328 26.45 -3.94 -6.32
CA ALA A 328 26.01 -5.03 -5.46
C ALA A 328 26.06 -4.58 -4.00
N ASP A 329 24.91 -4.44 -3.38
CA ASP A 329 24.73 -3.99 -1.99
C ASP A 329 24.36 -5.19 -1.12
N ALA A 330 24.98 -5.34 0.04
CA ALA A 330 24.72 -6.44 0.96
C ALA A 330 23.28 -6.39 1.48
N LYS A 331 22.59 -7.52 1.41
CA LYS A 331 21.22 -7.62 1.88
C LYS A 331 21.19 -8.14 3.31
N TYR A 332 20.97 -7.22 4.23
CA TYR A 332 20.76 -7.51 5.64
C TYR A 332 19.34 -8.03 5.89
N ASP A 333 19.18 -8.80 6.96
CA ASP A 333 17.87 -9.33 7.40
C ASP A 333 17.40 -8.60 8.67
N GLY A 334 16.83 -7.42 8.49
CA GLY A 334 16.49 -6.52 9.58
C GLY A 334 15.21 -5.74 9.37
N PHE A 335 15.13 -4.58 10.00
CA PHE A 335 14.07 -3.60 9.88
C PHE A 335 14.49 -2.49 8.92
N ARG A 336 13.85 -2.39 7.75
CA ARG A 336 14.03 -1.22 6.90
C ARG A 336 13.40 -0.01 7.57
N LEU A 337 14.20 1.03 7.72
CA LEU A 337 13.80 2.31 8.26
C LEU A 337 14.07 3.41 7.23
N GLN A 338 13.14 4.36 7.15
CA GLN A 338 13.34 5.64 6.51
C GLN A 338 13.50 6.68 7.61
N ILE A 339 14.58 7.43 7.57
CA ILE A 339 15.03 8.34 8.61
C ILE A 339 14.89 9.77 8.11
N HIS A 340 14.13 10.58 8.84
CA HIS A 340 13.95 12.01 8.57
C HIS A 340 14.59 12.81 9.71
N LYS A 341 15.42 13.78 9.36
CA LYS A 341 16.09 14.70 10.29
C LYS A 341 15.86 16.15 9.88
N ASP A 342 15.56 17.01 10.82
CA ASP A 342 15.54 18.47 10.70
C ASP A 342 16.07 19.08 11.99
N GLY A 343 17.30 19.52 11.97
CA GLY A 343 18.04 19.92 13.18
C GLY A 343 18.10 18.80 14.21
N SER A 344 17.56 19.04 15.39
CA SER A 344 17.47 18.06 16.48
C SER A 344 16.27 17.13 16.38
N LYS A 345 15.29 17.45 15.53
CA LYS A 345 14.13 16.60 15.32
C LYS A 345 14.47 15.43 14.40
N VAL A 346 14.26 14.19 14.90
CA VAL A 346 14.45 12.95 14.16
C VAL A 346 13.19 12.12 14.25
N GLU A 347 12.73 11.64 13.11
CA GLU A 347 11.62 10.69 13.02
C GLU A 347 11.99 9.48 12.18
N LEU A 348 11.59 8.31 12.63
CA LEU A 348 11.85 7.03 11.99
C LEU A 348 10.53 6.42 11.52
N TYR A 349 10.53 5.94 10.28
CA TYR A 349 9.37 5.30 9.67
C TYR A 349 9.71 3.87 9.24
N SER A 350 8.81 2.94 9.54
CA SER A 350 8.95 1.54 9.12
C SER A 350 8.67 1.37 7.62
N ARG A 351 8.95 0.18 7.08
CA ARG A 351 8.58 -0.19 5.70
C ARG A 351 7.08 0.03 5.39
N LYS A 352 6.20 -0.09 6.40
CA LYS A 352 4.77 0.23 6.30
C LYS A 352 4.44 1.71 6.47
N LEU A 353 5.47 2.55 6.52
CA LEU A 353 5.35 3.98 6.74
C LEU A 353 4.68 4.37 8.07
N GLU A 354 4.73 3.47 9.05
CA GLU A 354 4.30 3.74 10.42
C GLU A 354 5.41 4.46 11.16
N LYS A 355 5.07 5.48 11.94
CA LYS A 355 6.02 6.16 12.82
C LYS A 355 6.47 5.22 13.94
N VAL A 356 7.77 4.92 13.99
CA VAL A 356 8.39 3.97 14.92
C VAL A 356 9.51 4.59 15.76
N THR A 357 9.61 5.90 15.78
CA THR A 357 10.67 6.68 16.45
C THR A 357 10.93 6.21 17.88
N ASN A 358 9.89 6.04 18.68
CA ASN A 358 10.00 5.66 20.09
C ASN A 358 10.52 4.21 20.32
N ALA A 359 10.49 3.36 19.29
CA ALA A 359 10.96 1.98 19.40
C ALA A 359 12.48 1.83 19.30
N PHE A 360 13.17 2.86 18.77
CA PHE A 360 14.59 2.80 18.43
C PHE A 360 15.37 4.03 18.93
N PRO A 361 15.40 4.31 20.26
CA PRO A 361 16.01 5.51 20.81
C PRO A 361 17.51 5.62 20.51
N GLU A 362 18.25 4.51 20.48
CA GLU A 362 19.67 4.49 20.13
C GLU A 362 19.95 4.96 18.69
N ILE A 363 19.08 4.62 17.74
CA ILE A 363 19.19 5.10 16.36
C ILE A 363 18.87 6.60 16.30
N VAL A 364 17.85 7.05 17.04
CA VAL A 364 17.48 8.47 17.11
C VAL A 364 18.66 9.30 17.62
N GLU A 365 19.29 8.89 18.71
CA GLU A 365 20.45 9.62 19.28
C GLU A 365 21.66 9.59 18.33
N ALA A 366 21.93 8.45 17.69
CA ALA A 366 22.99 8.35 16.71
C ALA A 366 22.76 9.27 15.49
N VAL A 367 21.50 9.41 15.03
CA VAL A 367 21.13 10.31 13.92
C VAL A 367 21.19 11.78 14.34
N LYS A 368 20.81 12.12 15.57
CA LYS A 368 20.93 13.50 16.10
C LYS A 368 22.37 13.97 16.09
N SER A 369 23.34 13.09 16.38
CA SER A 369 24.78 13.41 16.40
C SER A 369 25.40 13.68 15.02
N LEU A 370 24.70 13.33 13.92
CA LEU A 370 25.16 13.61 12.56
C LEU A 370 25.20 15.13 12.29
N LYS A 371 26.25 15.59 11.64
CA LYS A 371 26.48 17.02 11.32
C LYS A 371 25.47 17.58 10.30
N VAL A 372 24.87 16.71 9.46
CA VAL A 372 23.88 17.11 8.45
C VAL A 372 22.65 17.72 9.13
N ASN A 373 22.16 18.83 8.58
CA ASN A 373 21.03 19.55 9.16
C ASN A 373 19.67 18.95 8.77
N ARG A 374 19.39 18.81 7.47
CA ARG A 374 18.10 18.34 6.96
C ARG A 374 18.30 17.21 5.97
N CYS A 375 17.87 16.00 6.30
CA CYS A 375 18.02 14.87 5.39
C CYS A 375 16.93 13.82 5.53
N ILE A 376 16.74 13.06 4.43
CA ILE A 376 15.99 11.80 4.40
C ILE A 376 16.90 10.74 3.80
N PHE A 377 17.12 9.66 4.52
CA PHE A 377 17.89 8.51 4.06
C PHE A 377 17.27 7.20 4.53
N GLU A 378 17.68 6.11 3.91
CA GLU A 378 17.20 4.78 4.26
C GLU A 378 18.31 3.88 4.75
N GLY A 379 17.94 3.00 5.67
CA GLY A 379 18.84 1.99 6.22
C GLY A 379 18.10 0.76 6.72
N GLU A 380 18.86 -0.30 6.99
CA GLU A 380 18.36 -1.54 7.59
C GLU A 380 18.87 -1.64 9.03
N ALA A 381 17.98 -1.67 10.01
CA ALA A 381 18.32 -1.84 11.42
C ALA A 381 18.35 -3.33 11.76
N VAL A 382 19.50 -3.82 12.21
CA VAL A 382 19.75 -5.24 12.47
C VAL A 382 20.21 -5.44 13.90
N GLY A 383 19.65 -6.43 14.60
CA GLY A 383 20.08 -6.80 15.93
C GLY A 383 21.50 -7.37 15.93
N TYR A 384 22.35 -6.90 16.85
CA TYR A 384 23.74 -7.31 16.95
C TYR A 384 24.04 -8.00 18.28
N ASN A 385 24.65 -9.20 18.20
CA ASN A 385 25.18 -9.90 19.37
C ASN A 385 26.65 -9.52 19.56
N SER A 386 26.95 -8.63 20.49
CA SER A 386 28.29 -8.17 20.77
C SER A 386 29.24 -9.27 21.33
N LYS A 387 28.69 -10.29 22.02
CA LYS A 387 29.45 -11.42 22.56
C LYS A 387 29.93 -12.37 21.46
N GLU A 388 29.03 -12.69 20.52
CA GLU A 388 29.32 -13.63 19.43
C GLU A 388 29.84 -12.90 18.17
N ARG A 389 29.80 -11.57 18.13
CA ARG A 389 30.09 -10.72 16.97
C ARG A 389 29.33 -11.11 15.71
N LYS A 390 28.01 -11.42 15.88
CA LYS A 390 27.12 -11.86 14.80
C LYS A 390 25.83 -11.05 14.80
N TYR A 391 25.22 -10.95 13.63
CA TYR A 391 23.91 -10.35 13.48
C TYR A 391 22.81 -11.37 13.77
N TYR A 392 21.74 -10.92 14.43
CA TYR A 392 20.57 -11.74 14.67
C TYR A 392 19.68 -11.83 13.43
N PRO A 393 19.00 -12.96 13.17
CA PRO A 393 17.97 -13.04 12.15
C PRO A 393 16.79 -12.13 12.48
N PHE A 394 16.02 -11.77 11.45
CA PHE A 394 14.87 -10.88 11.55
C PHE A 394 13.89 -11.21 12.68
N GLN A 395 13.59 -12.51 12.89
CA GLN A 395 12.65 -12.96 13.93
C GLN A 395 13.06 -12.58 15.37
N ILE A 396 14.35 -12.37 15.60
CA ILE A 396 14.87 -11.85 16.88
C ILE A 396 14.83 -10.33 16.84
N THR A 397 15.29 -9.72 15.77
CA THR A 397 15.31 -8.26 15.59
C THR A 397 13.92 -7.64 15.69
N ILE A 398 12.86 -8.33 15.18
CA ILE A 398 11.48 -7.83 15.22
C ILE A 398 10.94 -7.63 16.63
N LYS A 399 11.50 -8.33 17.65
CA LYS A 399 11.11 -8.15 19.03
C LYS A 399 11.35 -6.73 19.54
N ARG A 400 12.21 -5.96 18.86
CA ARG A 400 12.50 -4.54 19.16
C ARG A 400 11.30 -3.61 18.87
N LYS A 401 10.37 -3.97 18.00
CA LYS A 401 9.16 -3.15 17.68
C LYS A 401 8.12 -3.13 18.82
N ARG A 402 8.39 -3.68 19.99
CA ARG A 402 7.44 -3.69 21.11
C ARG A 402 7.27 -2.28 21.70
N LYS A 403 6.02 -1.94 22.09
CA LYS A 403 5.68 -0.64 22.69
C LYS A 403 6.07 -0.53 24.19
N HIS A 404 6.52 -1.63 24.81
CA HIS A 404 6.81 -1.71 26.25
C HIS A 404 8.21 -2.28 26.51
N GLN A 405 8.84 -1.87 27.62
CA GLN A 405 10.18 -2.29 28.08
C GLN A 405 11.30 -1.98 27.10
N ILE A 406 11.26 -0.79 26.48
CA ILE A 406 12.18 -0.37 25.42
C ILE A 406 13.63 -0.36 25.93
N ASP A 407 13.88 0.24 27.11
CA ASP A 407 15.24 0.38 27.70
C ASP A 407 15.88 -0.99 27.97
N LYS A 408 15.11 -1.95 28.49
CA LYS A 408 15.59 -3.30 28.70
C LYS A 408 15.94 -4.00 27.39
N MET A 409 15.09 -3.84 26.40
CA MET A 409 15.32 -4.44 25.08
C MET A 409 16.50 -3.79 24.34
N GLN A 410 16.78 -2.51 24.57
CA GLN A 410 17.95 -1.83 24.01
C GLN A 410 19.26 -2.45 24.50
N GLN A 411 19.32 -2.79 25.78
CA GLN A 411 20.50 -3.45 26.37
C GLN A 411 20.64 -4.91 25.94
N GLU A 412 19.53 -5.66 25.86
CA GLU A 412 19.53 -7.07 25.49
C GLU A 412 19.77 -7.30 23.99
N LEU A 413 19.32 -6.38 23.15
CA LEU A 413 19.36 -6.49 21.70
C LEU A 413 19.78 -5.14 21.06
N PRO A 414 21.05 -4.72 21.16
CA PRO A 414 21.52 -3.52 20.51
C PRO A 414 21.38 -3.62 18.98
N LEU A 415 21.17 -2.48 18.34
CA LEU A 415 20.95 -2.40 16.88
C LEU A 415 22.12 -1.69 16.20
N HIS A 416 22.45 -2.17 15.01
CA HIS A 416 23.26 -1.47 14.02
C HIS A 416 22.36 -1.05 12.86
N LEU A 417 22.52 0.18 12.37
CA LEU A 417 21.79 0.73 11.23
C LEU A 417 22.73 0.76 10.01
N PHE A 418 22.46 -0.04 9.00
CA PHE A 418 23.17 -0.06 7.73
C PHE A 418 22.49 0.84 6.72
N VAL A 419 23.07 2.02 6.46
CA VAL A 419 22.48 3.01 5.53
C VAL A 419 22.86 2.68 4.09
N PHE A 420 21.90 2.83 3.16
CA PHE A 420 22.09 2.36 1.79
C PHE A 420 21.54 3.29 0.69
N ASP A 421 20.77 4.33 1.01
CA ASP A 421 20.28 5.31 0.02
C ASP A 421 20.00 6.67 0.66
N LEU A 422 20.20 7.76 -0.11
CA LEU A 422 19.91 9.15 0.25
C LEU A 422 18.82 9.69 -0.66
N LEU A 423 17.76 10.25 -0.06
CA LEU A 423 16.58 10.70 -0.80
C LEU A 423 16.42 12.23 -0.80
N TYR A 424 16.88 12.91 0.24
CA TYR A 424 16.76 14.36 0.39
C TYR A 424 17.89 14.90 1.24
N LEU A 425 18.42 16.07 0.87
CA LEU A 425 19.48 16.77 1.60
C LEU A 425 19.31 18.28 1.45
N ASP A 426 19.15 18.99 2.57
CA ASP A 426 19.15 20.46 2.71
C ASP A 426 18.36 21.25 1.65
N GLY A 427 17.18 20.74 1.25
CA GLY A 427 16.30 21.38 0.27
C GLY A 427 16.33 20.75 -1.12
N PHE A 428 17.27 19.82 -1.37
CA PHE A 428 17.42 19.18 -2.66
C PHE A 428 16.85 17.76 -2.68
N ASP A 429 16.09 17.42 -3.73
CA ASP A 429 15.51 16.09 -3.98
C ASP A 429 16.51 15.18 -4.68
N TYR A 430 17.16 14.30 -3.93
CA TYR A 430 18.10 13.32 -4.45
C TYR A 430 17.39 12.12 -5.11
N SER A 431 16.12 11.89 -4.85
CA SER A 431 15.42 10.70 -5.39
C SER A 431 15.40 10.67 -6.93
N SER A 432 15.47 11.83 -7.57
CA SER A 432 15.51 11.96 -9.04
C SER A 432 16.89 11.69 -9.65
N LEU A 433 17.96 11.65 -8.84
CA LEU A 433 19.32 11.45 -9.31
C LEU A 433 19.65 9.96 -9.48
N PRO A 434 20.67 9.63 -10.32
CA PRO A 434 21.24 8.30 -10.44
C PRO A 434 21.70 7.73 -9.08
N PHE A 435 21.57 6.40 -8.90
CA PHE A 435 21.99 5.74 -7.64
C PHE A 435 23.44 6.03 -7.29
N GLU A 436 24.34 6.03 -8.28
CA GLU A 436 25.76 6.32 -8.06
C GLU A 436 25.99 7.68 -7.37
N GLN A 437 25.25 8.72 -7.79
CA GLN A 437 25.34 10.05 -7.19
C GLN A 437 24.75 10.08 -5.78
N ARG A 438 23.60 9.45 -5.57
CA ARG A 438 22.97 9.34 -4.25
C ARG A 438 23.84 8.61 -3.25
N ARG A 439 24.49 7.52 -3.68
CA ARG A 439 25.38 6.73 -2.83
C ARG A 439 26.65 7.50 -2.46
N ARG A 440 27.26 8.17 -3.41
CA ARG A 440 28.46 9.02 -3.17
C ARG A 440 28.16 10.09 -2.12
N GLU A 441 27.04 10.77 -2.28
CA GLU A 441 26.62 11.83 -1.34
C GLU A 441 26.28 11.25 0.04
N LEU A 442 25.59 10.10 0.09
CA LEU A 442 25.29 9.40 1.34
C LEU A 442 26.59 9.15 2.15
N GLU A 443 27.64 8.64 1.50
CA GLU A 443 28.92 8.32 2.14
C GLU A 443 29.67 9.56 2.65
N GLN A 444 29.48 10.71 2.00
CA GLN A 444 30.09 11.97 2.43
C GLN A 444 29.33 12.60 3.61
N VAL A 445 28.00 12.55 3.58
CA VAL A 445 27.14 13.28 4.52
C VAL A 445 26.85 12.47 5.78
N ILE A 446 26.64 11.17 5.66
CA ILE A 446 26.33 10.29 6.80
C ILE A 446 27.61 9.65 7.31
N GLN A 447 28.19 10.22 8.35
CA GLN A 447 29.39 9.68 8.98
C GLN A 447 29.06 8.45 9.83
N GLU A 448 29.89 7.40 9.72
CA GLU A 448 29.76 6.21 10.55
C GLU A 448 30.05 6.53 12.03
N ASN A 449 29.35 5.80 12.89
CA ASN A 449 29.53 5.88 14.34
C ASN A 449 29.29 4.48 14.96
N GLN A 450 29.11 4.40 16.28
CA GLN A 450 28.90 3.12 16.98
C GLN A 450 27.60 2.40 16.59
N THR A 451 26.63 3.10 16.00
CA THR A 451 25.29 2.57 15.65
C THR A 451 25.05 2.62 14.13
N ILE A 452 25.57 3.62 13.44
CA ILE A 452 25.34 3.86 12.00
C ILE A 452 26.56 3.40 11.21
N PHE A 453 26.33 2.56 10.21
CA PHE A 453 27.33 2.04 9.28
C PHE A 453 26.82 2.14 7.85
N HIS A 454 27.72 2.30 6.88
CA HIS A 454 27.34 2.14 5.49
C HIS A 454 27.10 0.67 5.16
N SER A 455 26.07 0.37 4.36
CA SER A 455 25.89 -0.98 3.84
C SER A 455 27.12 -1.37 3.00
N GLU A 456 27.56 -2.62 3.12
CA GLU A 456 28.69 -3.13 2.33
C GLU A 456 28.30 -3.20 0.86
N LEU A 457 28.99 -2.44 0.02
CA LEU A 457 28.71 -2.30 -1.40
C LEU A 457 29.95 -2.62 -2.23
N LYS A 458 29.78 -3.29 -3.36
CA LYS A 458 30.81 -3.54 -4.36
C LYS A 458 30.30 -3.19 -5.75
N LEU A 459 31.05 -2.39 -6.49
CA LEU A 459 30.82 -2.21 -7.93
C LEU A 459 31.28 -3.46 -8.66
N VAL A 460 30.46 -3.99 -9.53
CA VAL A 460 30.68 -5.21 -10.29
C VAL A 460 30.36 -5.00 -11.76
N SER A 461 31.18 -5.57 -12.63
CA SER A 461 31.09 -5.43 -14.08
C SER A 461 30.59 -6.69 -14.77
N ASN A 462 30.65 -7.85 -14.10
CA ASN A 462 30.29 -9.14 -14.68
C ASN A 462 29.71 -10.10 -13.63
N ALA A 463 29.13 -11.20 -14.12
CA ALA A 463 28.45 -12.19 -13.29
C ALA A 463 29.40 -12.91 -12.29
N THR A 464 30.67 -13.09 -12.64
CA THR A 464 31.67 -13.75 -11.75
C THR A 464 31.92 -12.88 -10.52
N GLU A 465 32.15 -11.59 -10.70
CA GLU A 465 32.36 -10.64 -9.60
C GLU A 465 31.11 -10.54 -8.70
N LEU A 466 29.91 -10.53 -9.32
CA LEU A 466 28.64 -10.52 -8.60
C LEU A 466 28.45 -11.79 -7.77
N GLN A 467 28.79 -12.98 -8.33
CA GLN A 467 28.74 -14.25 -7.61
C GLN A 467 29.70 -14.28 -6.42
N LEU A 468 30.95 -13.84 -6.60
CA LEU A 468 31.95 -13.79 -5.52
C LEU A 468 31.46 -12.89 -4.37
N PHE A 469 30.87 -11.73 -4.67
CA PHE A 469 30.35 -10.85 -3.63
C PHE A 469 29.12 -11.45 -2.94
N PHE A 470 28.24 -12.11 -3.71
CA PHE A 470 27.10 -12.83 -3.16
C PHE A 470 27.56 -13.93 -2.18
N ASP A 471 28.52 -14.77 -2.58
CA ASP A 471 29.06 -15.86 -1.72
C ASP A 471 29.70 -15.30 -0.45
N LYS A 472 30.41 -14.17 -0.55
CA LYS A 472 30.95 -13.43 0.61
C LYS A 472 29.82 -12.99 1.56
N CYS A 473 28.71 -12.43 1.06
CA CYS A 473 27.58 -12.03 1.88
C CYS A 473 26.93 -13.24 2.56
N ILE A 474 26.75 -14.33 1.83
CA ILE A 474 26.19 -15.59 2.38
C ILE A 474 27.09 -16.18 3.47
N SER A 475 28.42 -16.15 3.30
CA SER A 475 29.38 -16.66 4.31
C SER A 475 29.34 -15.84 5.60
N LYS A 476 28.98 -14.55 5.53
CA LYS A 476 28.74 -13.67 6.68
C LYS A 476 27.37 -13.87 7.33
N GLY A 477 26.52 -14.76 6.81
CA GLY A 477 25.18 -15.03 7.32
C GLY A 477 24.10 -14.04 6.88
N LEU A 478 24.39 -13.23 5.86
CA LEU A 478 23.42 -12.29 5.28
C LEU A 478 22.42 -13.00 4.37
N GLU A 479 21.27 -12.37 4.07
CA GLU A 479 20.20 -12.93 3.26
C GLU A 479 20.58 -13.10 1.77
N GLY A 480 21.51 -12.28 1.30
CA GLY A 480 21.97 -12.23 -0.09
C GLY A 480 22.50 -10.86 -0.46
N ILE A 481 22.13 -10.38 -1.65
CA ILE A 481 22.50 -9.05 -2.16
C ILE A 481 21.30 -8.36 -2.83
N ILE A 482 21.42 -7.04 -2.99
CA ILE A 482 20.60 -6.22 -3.86
C ILE A 482 21.51 -5.59 -4.90
N ALA A 483 21.37 -5.99 -6.17
CA ALA A 483 22.00 -5.32 -7.28
C ALA A 483 21.21 -4.09 -7.66
N LYS A 484 21.86 -2.94 -7.77
CA LYS A 484 21.26 -1.64 -8.08
C LYS A 484 21.86 -1.09 -9.36
N ASP A 485 21.00 -0.69 -10.30
CA ASP A 485 21.41 0.02 -11.51
C ASP A 485 21.99 1.39 -11.13
N LEU A 486 23.22 1.64 -11.53
CA LEU A 486 23.96 2.87 -11.18
C LEU A 486 23.31 4.13 -11.72
N SER A 487 22.64 4.05 -12.87
CA SER A 487 22.02 5.17 -13.58
C SER A 487 20.58 5.44 -13.13
N SER A 488 19.95 4.52 -12.41
CA SER A 488 18.52 4.60 -12.07
C SER A 488 18.23 5.59 -10.95
N PRO A 489 17.16 6.40 -11.06
CA PRO A 489 16.63 7.18 -9.95
C PRO A 489 16.00 6.26 -8.89
N TYR A 490 15.63 6.85 -7.75
CA TYR A 490 14.84 6.15 -6.72
C TYR A 490 13.36 6.16 -7.10
N ILE A 491 12.80 5.01 -7.45
CA ILE A 491 11.42 4.90 -7.91
C ILE A 491 10.53 4.51 -6.72
N ALA A 492 9.97 5.54 -6.07
CA ALA A 492 9.12 5.36 -4.89
C ALA A 492 7.88 4.53 -5.20
N GLY A 493 7.61 3.54 -4.34
CA GLY A 493 6.41 2.68 -4.42
C GLY A 493 6.38 1.67 -5.57
N ALA A 494 7.34 1.72 -6.48
CA ALA A 494 7.39 0.83 -7.63
C ALA A 494 8.32 -0.38 -7.42
N ARG A 495 8.02 -1.44 -8.14
CA ARG A 495 8.87 -2.62 -8.27
C ARG A 495 9.38 -2.66 -9.70
N GLU A 496 10.61 -2.26 -9.90
CA GLU A 496 11.27 -2.18 -11.19
C GLU A 496 12.67 -2.79 -11.13
N PHE A 497 13.27 -3.05 -12.29
CA PHE A 497 14.61 -3.63 -12.38
C PHE A 497 15.75 -2.68 -11.96
N ALA A 498 15.42 -1.44 -11.55
CA ALA A 498 16.39 -0.55 -10.90
C ALA A 498 17.06 -1.20 -9.67
N TRP A 499 16.32 -2.03 -8.95
CA TRP A 499 16.81 -2.84 -7.84
C TRP A 499 16.44 -4.30 -8.03
N ILE A 500 17.43 -5.21 -7.95
CA ILE A 500 17.25 -6.64 -8.13
C ILE A 500 17.84 -7.38 -6.94
N LYS A 501 17.00 -8.17 -6.25
CA LYS A 501 17.45 -9.02 -5.14
C LYS A 501 17.88 -10.39 -5.64
N LEU A 502 19.03 -10.87 -5.13
CA LEU A 502 19.50 -12.24 -5.23
C LEU A 502 19.64 -12.81 -3.82
N LYS A 503 18.96 -13.91 -3.55
CA LYS A 503 18.93 -14.53 -2.23
C LYS A 503 19.46 -15.96 -2.25
N LYS A 504 19.95 -16.44 -1.09
CA LYS A 504 20.33 -17.83 -0.92
C LYS A 504 19.11 -18.72 -1.09
N SER A 505 19.24 -19.75 -1.96
CA SER A 505 18.19 -20.75 -2.14
C SER A 505 18.29 -21.85 -1.10
N TYR A 506 17.17 -22.22 -0.48
CA TYR A 506 17.06 -23.35 0.42
C TYR A 506 16.06 -24.37 -0.17
N GLY A 507 16.51 -25.63 -0.45
CA GLY A 507 15.64 -26.71 -0.88
C GLY A 507 15.24 -26.73 -2.37
N LYS A 508 14.22 -27.54 -2.72
CA LYS A 508 13.65 -27.63 -4.08
C LYS A 508 12.95 -26.34 -4.48
N LEU A 509 12.18 -25.76 -3.57
CA LEU A 509 11.68 -24.39 -3.72
C LEU A 509 12.77 -23.42 -3.25
N ALA A 510 13.31 -22.68 -4.19
CA ALA A 510 14.48 -21.82 -3.96
C ALA A 510 14.25 -20.69 -2.94
N ASP A 511 13.02 -20.42 -2.48
CA ASP A 511 12.71 -19.37 -1.50
C ASP A 511 11.32 -19.51 -0.85
N SER A 512 11.13 -18.77 0.24
CA SER A 512 9.80 -18.51 0.78
C SER A 512 9.02 -17.53 -0.09
N ILE A 513 7.73 -17.75 -0.19
CA ILE A 513 6.79 -16.88 -0.89
C ILE A 513 6.05 -16.05 0.16
N ASP A 514 6.13 -14.74 0.05
CA ASP A 514 5.30 -13.84 0.83
C ASP A 514 3.94 -13.73 0.15
N ALA A 515 2.90 -14.15 0.81
CA ALA A 515 1.54 -14.16 0.29
C ALA A 515 0.56 -13.49 1.25
N VAL A 516 -0.51 -12.90 0.72
CA VAL A 516 -1.56 -12.28 1.52
C VAL A 516 -2.69 -13.25 1.76
N ILE A 517 -3.24 -13.26 2.96
CA ILE A 517 -4.44 -14.04 3.28
C ILE A 517 -5.65 -13.35 2.65
N VAL A 518 -6.42 -14.10 1.85
CA VAL A 518 -7.63 -13.61 1.18
C VAL A 518 -8.90 -14.29 1.71
N GLY A 519 -8.75 -15.38 2.43
CA GLY A 519 -9.86 -16.10 3.04
C GLY A 519 -9.37 -17.21 3.96
N TYR A 520 -10.30 -17.83 4.70
CA TYR A 520 -9.99 -18.97 5.56
C TYR A 520 -11.12 -20.01 5.58
N TYR A 521 -10.74 -21.22 5.92
CA TYR A 521 -11.62 -22.37 6.07
C TYR A 521 -11.78 -22.71 7.55
N LEU A 522 -12.97 -23.15 7.95
CA LEU A 522 -13.24 -23.59 9.31
C LEU A 522 -12.39 -24.81 9.70
N GLY A 523 -11.99 -24.85 10.94
CA GLY A 523 -11.26 -25.96 11.52
C GLY A 523 -12.15 -27.20 11.69
N LYS A 524 -11.54 -28.38 11.47
CA LYS A 524 -12.17 -29.70 11.74
C LYS A 524 -11.31 -30.45 12.76
N GLY A 525 -11.94 -31.26 13.63
CA GLY A 525 -11.26 -32.03 14.67
C GLY A 525 -10.57 -31.12 15.71
N GLN A 526 -9.32 -31.42 16.07
CA GLN A 526 -8.56 -30.65 17.09
C GLN A 526 -8.41 -29.14 16.78
N ARG A 527 -8.61 -28.71 15.53
CA ARG A 527 -8.53 -27.30 15.14
C ARG A 527 -9.87 -26.58 15.16
N ALA A 528 -10.94 -27.22 15.55
CA ALA A 528 -12.25 -26.58 15.70
C ALA A 528 -12.24 -25.48 16.77
N GLU A 529 -11.35 -25.58 17.76
CA GLU A 529 -11.17 -24.60 18.84
C GLU A 529 -10.69 -23.23 18.35
N PHE A 530 -9.95 -23.17 17.23
CA PHE A 530 -9.36 -21.93 16.69
C PHE A 530 -10.22 -21.25 15.61
N ASN A 531 -11.46 -21.66 15.40
CA ASN A 531 -12.37 -21.13 14.37
C ASN A 531 -11.81 -21.07 12.94
N PHE A 532 -10.60 -21.56 12.68
CA PHE A 532 -10.06 -21.78 11.34
C PHE A 532 -9.14 -23.02 11.29
N GLY A 533 -9.14 -23.71 10.14
CA GLY A 533 -8.33 -24.90 9.90
C GLY A 533 -7.41 -24.80 8.70
N GLY A 534 -7.57 -23.74 7.92
CA GLY A 534 -6.72 -23.46 6.75
C GLY A 534 -6.92 -22.06 6.20
N LEU A 535 -5.86 -21.50 5.61
CA LEU A 535 -5.83 -20.18 5.02
C LEU A 535 -5.80 -20.28 3.50
N LEU A 536 -6.60 -19.49 2.80
CA LEU A 536 -6.47 -19.26 1.37
C LEU A 536 -5.59 -18.04 1.16
N VAL A 537 -4.50 -18.21 0.42
CA VAL A 537 -3.52 -17.13 0.21
C VAL A 537 -3.32 -16.82 -1.27
N ALA A 538 -2.94 -15.58 -1.54
CA ALA A 538 -2.75 -15.04 -2.87
C ALA A 538 -1.44 -14.25 -3.00
N VAL A 539 -0.94 -14.18 -4.22
CA VAL A 539 0.17 -13.33 -4.67
C VAL A 539 -0.34 -12.23 -5.57
N LYS A 540 0.45 -11.18 -5.82
CA LYS A 540 0.03 -10.03 -6.59
C LYS A 540 0.40 -10.16 -8.07
N ASN A 541 -0.54 -9.93 -8.96
CA ASN A 541 -0.25 -9.74 -10.37
C ASN A 541 0.28 -8.31 -10.59
N SER A 542 1.52 -8.18 -11.03
CA SER A 542 2.19 -6.89 -11.20
C SER A 542 1.56 -6.00 -12.26
N LYS A 543 0.86 -6.59 -13.26
CA LYS A 543 0.24 -5.85 -14.37
C LYS A 543 -1.17 -5.35 -14.03
N THR A 544 -1.98 -6.20 -13.37
CA THR A 544 -3.39 -5.93 -13.11
C THR A 544 -3.68 -5.52 -11.68
N SER A 545 -2.69 -5.60 -10.79
CA SER A 545 -2.82 -5.42 -9.33
C SER A 545 -3.84 -6.38 -8.69
N GLN A 546 -4.30 -7.42 -9.40
CA GLN A 546 -5.14 -8.47 -8.86
C GLN A 546 -4.35 -9.39 -7.93
N LEU A 547 -5.05 -9.93 -6.94
CA LEU A 547 -4.54 -10.95 -6.03
C LEU A 547 -4.95 -12.33 -6.56
N GLU A 548 -3.98 -13.11 -7.01
CA GLU A 548 -4.17 -14.42 -7.62
C GLU A 548 -3.87 -15.53 -6.61
N THR A 549 -4.83 -16.43 -6.38
CA THR A 549 -4.65 -17.48 -5.38
C THR A 549 -3.56 -18.47 -5.77
N ILE A 550 -2.74 -18.89 -4.78
CA ILE A 550 -1.60 -19.77 -4.99
C ILE A 550 -1.58 -20.99 -4.09
N ALA A 551 -2.19 -20.94 -2.91
CA ALA A 551 -2.19 -22.05 -1.97
C ALA A 551 -3.37 -22.02 -0.99
N LYS A 552 -3.71 -23.24 -0.51
CA LYS A 552 -4.45 -23.47 0.73
C LYS A 552 -3.46 -24.00 1.76
N ILE A 553 -3.27 -23.28 2.87
CA ILE A 553 -2.27 -23.60 3.89
C ILE A 553 -2.99 -24.14 5.12
N GLY A 554 -2.64 -25.36 5.49
CA GLY A 554 -3.21 -26.02 6.67
C GLY A 554 -2.15 -26.45 7.70
N SER A 555 -0.88 -26.02 7.57
CA SER A 555 0.22 -26.45 8.44
C SER A 555 1.27 -25.36 8.61
N GLY A 556 2.15 -25.51 9.63
CA GLY A 556 3.21 -24.55 9.94
C GLY A 556 2.80 -23.48 10.95
N PHE A 557 1.68 -23.67 11.66
CA PHE A 557 1.22 -22.75 12.71
C PHE A 557 1.60 -23.29 14.09
N SER A 558 2.12 -22.43 14.96
CA SER A 558 2.11 -22.65 16.40
C SER A 558 0.74 -22.31 17.00
N GLU A 559 0.44 -22.79 18.21
CA GLU A 559 -0.81 -22.44 18.89
C GLU A 559 -0.94 -20.93 19.15
N GLU A 560 0.17 -20.27 19.46
CA GLU A 560 0.21 -18.82 19.68
C GLU A 560 -0.12 -18.07 18.38
N GLU A 561 0.45 -18.51 17.25
CA GLU A 561 0.17 -17.91 15.94
C GLU A 561 -1.28 -18.18 15.51
N MET A 562 -1.85 -19.35 15.84
CA MET A 562 -3.25 -19.63 15.56
C MET A 562 -4.19 -18.69 16.33
N LYS A 563 -3.95 -18.47 17.62
CA LYS A 563 -4.73 -17.51 18.44
C LYS A 563 -4.58 -16.07 17.91
N LEU A 564 -3.36 -15.69 17.53
CA LEU A 564 -3.10 -14.37 16.96
C LEU A 564 -3.84 -14.17 15.63
N LEU A 565 -3.73 -15.15 14.71
CA LEU A 565 -4.41 -15.12 13.41
C LEU A 565 -5.94 -15.12 13.56
N GLU A 566 -6.51 -15.90 14.48
CA GLU A 566 -7.94 -15.88 14.76
C GLU A 566 -8.42 -14.48 15.13
N GLY A 567 -7.71 -13.81 16.05
CA GLY A 567 -8.01 -12.44 16.45
C GLY A 567 -7.89 -11.42 15.32
N MET A 568 -6.96 -11.65 14.39
CA MET A 568 -6.76 -10.77 13.21
C MET A 568 -7.81 -11.05 12.12
N LEU A 569 -8.06 -12.32 11.79
CA LEU A 569 -8.99 -12.74 10.74
C LEU A 569 -10.44 -12.36 11.07
N SER A 570 -10.85 -12.50 12.33
CA SER A 570 -12.20 -12.12 12.75
C SER A 570 -12.52 -10.65 12.51
N LYS A 571 -11.53 -9.76 12.63
CA LYS A 571 -11.66 -8.32 12.38
C LYS A 571 -11.76 -7.99 10.89
N LEU A 572 -11.19 -8.81 10.03
CA LEU A 572 -11.06 -8.58 8.59
C LEU A 572 -12.07 -9.38 7.75
N LYS A 573 -12.99 -10.11 8.39
CA LYS A 573 -14.00 -10.93 7.73
C LYS A 573 -14.88 -10.12 6.81
N LEU A 574 -15.13 -10.63 5.61
CA LEU A 574 -15.98 -10.03 4.58
C LEU A 574 -17.13 -10.97 4.22
N ASN A 575 -18.27 -10.38 3.82
CA ASN A 575 -19.46 -11.14 3.41
C ASN A 575 -19.39 -11.62 1.94
N LYS A 576 -18.49 -11.06 1.13
CA LYS A 576 -18.29 -11.41 -0.27
C LYS A 576 -16.81 -11.44 -0.64
N LYS A 577 -16.51 -12.03 -1.78
CA LYS A 577 -15.16 -12.04 -2.35
C LYS A 577 -14.69 -10.60 -2.60
N PRO A 578 -13.48 -10.22 -2.16
CA PRO A 578 -12.89 -8.93 -2.53
C PRO A 578 -12.77 -8.81 -4.06
N SER A 579 -13.08 -7.62 -4.59
CA SER A 579 -13.11 -7.38 -6.05
C SER A 579 -11.75 -7.55 -6.73
N ASN A 580 -10.67 -7.31 -5.97
CA ASN A 580 -9.30 -7.47 -6.44
C ASN A 580 -8.77 -8.90 -6.30
N VAL A 581 -9.56 -9.87 -5.83
CA VAL A 581 -9.15 -11.26 -5.67
C VAL A 581 -9.66 -12.11 -6.84
N PHE A 582 -8.74 -12.69 -7.58
CA PHE A 582 -9.03 -13.71 -8.57
C PHE A 582 -8.85 -15.10 -7.95
N SER A 583 -9.94 -15.84 -7.82
CA SER A 583 -9.97 -17.17 -7.19
C SER A 583 -11.07 -18.03 -7.77
N ASN A 584 -10.73 -19.28 -8.11
CA ASN A 584 -11.67 -20.35 -8.43
C ASN A 584 -12.13 -21.12 -7.18
N LEU A 585 -11.48 -20.87 -6.03
CA LEU A 585 -11.84 -21.44 -4.74
C LEU A 585 -12.73 -20.48 -3.96
N VAL A 586 -13.68 -21.04 -3.23
CA VAL A 586 -14.52 -20.29 -2.27
C VAL A 586 -14.15 -20.77 -0.87
N PRO A 587 -13.55 -19.91 -0.03
CA PRO A 587 -13.32 -20.21 1.37
C PRO A 587 -14.63 -20.12 2.17
N ASP A 588 -14.65 -20.64 3.39
CA ASP A 588 -15.82 -20.47 4.27
C ASP A 588 -16.04 -18.99 4.61
N PHE A 589 -14.95 -18.23 4.73
CA PHE A 589 -14.98 -16.79 4.94
C PHE A 589 -13.92 -16.08 4.12
N TRP A 590 -14.34 -15.04 3.40
CA TRP A 590 -13.44 -14.07 2.78
C TRP A 590 -12.94 -13.08 3.83
N VAL A 591 -11.72 -12.56 3.62
CA VAL A 591 -11.16 -11.51 4.48
C VAL A 591 -10.59 -10.37 3.64
N GLU A 592 -10.58 -9.18 4.21
CA GLU A 592 -9.86 -8.06 3.63
C GLU A 592 -8.37 -8.40 3.54
N PRO A 593 -7.74 -8.30 2.34
CA PRO A 593 -6.35 -8.71 2.15
C PRO A 593 -5.37 -7.74 2.83
N LYS A 594 -5.08 -7.96 4.10
CA LYS A 594 -4.17 -7.13 4.91
C LYS A 594 -3.08 -7.90 5.65
N ILE A 595 -3.29 -9.20 5.86
CA ILE A 595 -2.35 -10.03 6.61
C ILE A 595 -1.42 -10.72 5.62
N VAL A 596 -0.13 -10.40 5.71
CA VAL A 596 0.92 -11.04 4.92
C VAL A 596 1.59 -12.13 5.75
N ILE A 597 1.79 -13.29 5.14
CA ILE A 597 2.52 -14.40 5.72
C ILE A 597 3.63 -14.88 4.78
N SER A 598 4.71 -15.39 5.35
CA SER A 598 5.75 -16.08 4.61
C SER A 598 5.43 -17.56 4.56
N VAL A 599 5.50 -18.15 3.36
CA VAL A 599 5.14 -19.55 3.09
C VAL A 599 6.28 -20.26 2.42
N THR A 600 6.60 -21.47 2.87
CA THR A 600 7.46 -22.41 2.16
C THR A 600 6.64 -23.55 1.57
N ALA A 601 7.16 -24.19 0.54
CA ALA A 601 6.55 -25.37 -0.07
C ALA A 601 7.63 -26.29 -0.64
N ASP A 602 7.28 -27.53 -0.93
CA ASP A 602 8.23 -28.48 -1.50
C ASP A 602 8.50 -28.19 -2.98
N GLU A 603 7.46 -27.77 -3.73
CA GLU A 603 7.55 -27.42 -5.15
C GLU A 603 6.37 -26.52 -5.59
N ILE A 604 6.49 -25.90 -6.76
CA ILE A 604 5.39 -25.26 -7.49
C ILE A 604 4.94 -26.20 -8.60
N SER A 605 3.63 -26.36 -8.76
CA SER A 605 3.02 -27.18 -9.80
C SER A 605 1.91 -26.44 -10.53
N LEU A 606 1.54 -26.90 -11.74
CA LEU A 606 0.33 -26.42 -12.42
C LEU A 606 -0.93 -27.04 -11.77
N SER A 607 -1.93 -26.22 -11.54
CA SER A 607 -3.18 -26.58 -10.88
C SER A 607 -4.40 -26.02 -11.61
N PRO A 608 -5.48 -26.77 -11.76
CA PRO A 608 -6.73 -26.24 -12.29
C PRO A 608 -7.54 -25.44 -11.25
N ILE A 609 -7.05 -25.34 -10.02
CA ILE A 609 -7.78 -24.78 -8.87
C ILE A 609 -7.29 -23.37 -8.52
N HIS A 610 -5.96 -23.16 -8.51
CA HIS A 610 -5.35 -21.90 -8.17
C HIS A 610 -5.12 -21.03 -9.40
N THR A 611 -5.16 -19.70 -9.20
CA THR A 611 -5.26 -18.71 -10.29
C THR A 611 -3.98 -17.94 -10.58
N CYS A 612 -2.88 -18.21 -9.87
CA CYS A 612 -1.61 -17.52 -10.08
C CYS A 612 -1.10 -17.75 -11.52
N CYS A 613 -0.88 -16.68 -12.28
CA CYS A 613 -0.52 -16.72 -13.72
C CYS A 613 -1.46 -17.61 -14.55
N TRP A 614 -2.76 -17.44 -14.42
CA TRP A 614 -3.78 -18.27 -15.07
C TRP A 614 -3.67 -18.27 -16.58
N LYS A 615 -3.36 -19.44 -17.16
CA LYS A 615 -3.31 -19.68 -18.61
C LYS A 615 -3.80 -21.10 -18.92
N ASN A 616 -4.53 -21.27 -20.02
CA ASN A 616 -5.01 -22.58 -20.49
C ASN A 616 -5.72 -23.40 -19.39
N ASN A 617 -6.60 -22.75 -18.62
CA ASN A 617 -7.35 -23.34 -17.52
C ASN A 617 -6.49 -23.92 -16.38
N LYS A 618 -5.27 -23.43 -16.19
CA LYS A 618 -4.37 -23.81 -15.11
C LYS A 618 -3.63 -22.58 -14.59
N GLY A 619 -3.34 -22.57 -13.30
CA GLY A 619 -2.47 -21.60 -12.62
C GLY A 619 -1.40 -22.30 -11.82
N PHE A 620 -0.44 -21.56 -11.28
CA PHE A 620 0.57 -22.11 -10.37
C PHE A 620 0.00 -22.32 -8.98
N ALA A 621 0.41 -23.40 -8.34
CA ALA A 621 0.06 -23.75 -6.97
C ALA A 621 1.26 -24.28 -6.19
N LEU A 622 1.30 -23.97 -4.90
CA LEU A 622 2.30 -24.52 -3.98
C LEU A 622 1.90 -25.94 -3.53
N ARG A 623 2.83 -26.86 -3.59
CA ARG A 623 2.67 -28.23 -3.11
C ARG A 623 3.22 -28.37 -1.68
N PHE A 624 2.40 -28.95 -0.82
CA PHE A 624 2.71 -29.10 0.62
C PHE A 624 3.12 -27.78 1.29
N PRO A 625 2.30 -26.72 1.14
CA PRO A 625 2.64 -25.40 1.67
C PRO A 625 2.58 -25.40 3.20
N ARG A 626 3.54 -24.69 3.81
CA ARG A 626 3.63 -24.51 5.26
C ARG A 626 3.90 -23.04 5.58
N MET A 627 3.20 -22.50 6.55
CA MET A 627 3.49 -21.15 7.06
C MET A 627 4.84 -21.16 7.79
N ILE A 628 5.65 -20.15 7.53
CA ILE A 628 6.91 -19.89 8.23
C ILE A 628 6.69 -18.85 9.33
N SER A 629 6.04 -17.73 8.99
CA SER A 629 5.82 -16.62 9.91
C SER A 629 4.77 -15.64 9.41
N ILE A 630 4.17 -14.91 10.33
CA ILE A 630 3.34 -13.73 10.02
C ILE A 630 4.27 -12.55 9.77
N ARG A 631 4.10 -11.86 8.63
CA ARG A 631 4.93 -10.73 8.20
C ARG A 631 4.26 -9.40 8.59
N THR A 632 4.41 -9.03 9.85
CA THR A 632 3.87 -7.75 10.36
C THR A 632 4.61 -6.52 9.80
N ASP A 633 5.77 -6.73 9.22
CA ASP A 633 6.64 -5.74 8.57
C ASP A 633 6.28 -5.47 7.10
N LYS A 634 5.42 -6.30 6.48
CA LYS A 634 5.05 -6.22 5.06
C LYS A 634 3.59 -5.87 4.86
N SER A 635 3.33 -5.12 3.80
CA SER A 635 2.01 -4.81 3.27
C SER A 635 1.66 -5.70 2.07
N VAL A 636 0.46 -5.57 1.52
CA VAL A 636 0.04 -6.27 0.28
C VAL A 636 0.89 -5.85 -0.93
N GLU A 637 1.47 -4.66 -0.90
CA GLU A 637 2.36 -4.17 -1.96
C GLU A 637 3.72 -4.89 -1.96
N ASP A 638 4.10 -5.47 -0.82
CA ASP A 638 5.41 -6.11 -0.60
C ASP A 638 5.42 -7.61 -0.85
N ILE A 639 4.27 -8.21 -1.16
CA ILE A 639 4.17 -9.66 -1.38
C ILE A 639 4.83 -10.10 -2.68
N THR A 640 5.11 -11.38 -2.78
CA THR A 640 5.65 -12.01 -3.99
C THR A 640 4.69 -11.79 -5.16
N SER A 641 5.22 -11.43 -6.32
CA SER A 641 4.43 -11.27 -7.54
C SER A 641 4.18 -12.60 -8.24
N SER A 642 3.12 -12.68 -9.03
CA SER A 642 2.84 -13.86 -9.85
C SER A 642 3.94 -14.15 -10.87
N VAL A 643 4.61 -13.11 -11.38
CA VAL A 643 5.78 -13.24 -12.26
C VAL A 643 6.98 -13.87 -11.54
N GLU A 644 7.22 -13.50 -10.29
CA GLU A 644 8.26 -14.15 -9.47
C GLU A 644 7.95 -15.65 -9.27
N VAL A 645 6.68 -15.98 -9.02
CA VAL A 645 6.23 -17.38 -8.89
C VAL A 645 6.45 -18.17 -10.19
N GLU A 646 6.11 -17.58 -11.34
CA GLU A 646 6.34 -18.21 -12.65
C GLU A 646 7.83 -18.48 -12.87
N LYS A 647 8.71 -17.54 -12.55
CA LYS A 647 10.15 -17.73 -12.61
C LYS A 647 10.63 -18.85 -11.67
N LEU A 648 10.16 -18.87 -10.44
CA LEU A 648 10.47 -19.93 -9.47
C LEU A 648 10.05 -21.31 -9.97
N TYR A 649 8.90 -21.39 -10.64
CA TYR A 649 8.42 -22.63 -11.27
C TYR A 649 9.41 -23.15 -12.33
N PHE A 650 9.83 -22.32 -13.27
CA PHE A 650 10.78 -22.75 -14.31
C PHE A 650 12.16 -23.10 -13.76
N MET A 651 12.60 -22.41 -12.71
CA MET A 651 13.88 -22.69 -12.03
C MET A 651 13.96 -24.10 -11.42
N GLN A 652 12.83 -24.70 -11.04
CA GLN A 652 12.80 -26.06 -10.51
C GLN A 652 13.30 -27.10 -11.54
N PHE A 653 13.10 -26.82 -12.84
CA PHE A 653 13.47 -27.72 -13.92
C PHE A 653 14.87 -27.47 -14.49
N SER A 654 15.43 -26.28 -14.31
CA SER A 654 16.77 -25.95 -14.81
C SER A 654 17.90 -26.63 -13.99
N LYS A 655 17.64 -27.01 -12.74
CA LYS A 655 18.60 -27.76 -11.88
C LYS A 655 18.68 -29.26 -12.19
N THR A 656 17.82 -29.80 -13.04
CA THR A 656 17.79 -31.26 -13.36
C THR A 656 18.66 -31.62 -14.56
N LYS A 657 19.29 -30.66 -15.25
CA LYS A 657 20.15 -30.90 -16.41
C LYS A 657 21.65 -30.99 -16.08
N THR A 658 22.01 -30.92 -14.81
CA THR A 658 23.41 -31.12 -14.35
C THR A 658 23.46 -32.30 -13.37
N LYS A 659 23.32 -33.52 -13.93
CA LYS A 659 23.82 -34.78 -13.36
C LYS A 659 24.33 -35.64 -14.50
#